data_39b7b0263642fc83d6a0755e6e1bc804
#
_entry.id   39b7b0263642fc83d6a0755e6e1bc804
#
_cell.length_a   1.000
_cell.length_b   1.000
_cell.length_c   1.000
_cell.angle_alpha   90.00
_cell.angle_beta   90.00
_cell.angle_gamma   90.00
#
_symmetry.space_group_name_H-M   'P 1'
#
loop_
_entity.id
_entity.type
_entity.pdbx_description
1 polymer ?
#
loop_
_entity_poly.entity_id
_entity_poly.type
_entity_poly.pdbx_seq_one_letter_code
_entity_poly.pdbx_strand_id
1 'polypeptide(L)'
;MLNKKLHLLIATIACFIFASSAVAASPVLPADQVGLSKDLIYFVFPDRYLNGDTSNDKFPGYDPTDTAFFHGGDLKGLTGTCSDGDNGLARIKKLGFTAVWVTPLVVQQKPTPYGAGYHGYWGVDFLDVDPHLGTKADLLAFSECAKKLNLKLILDIVTNHTGDVIQYKDREAFIPSDMSSAKSPAWLNDLSNFHNVGDMNSCWGDGVCMQLGDFYGLDDIATEKPVVYNGWADVYGKWIKDYGLSGFRVDTARHVDDNFFKNWSPQINAAAQSVGINNFTIFGEVWDVNPINLMNYVRRNKIQTVLDFPFQRSAAEFASGYSDATTIENLFSYDDLYTTATSNASNLVTFLGNHDMGRAGKIIESKRINPAAELLPRTLLAHSLMYLTRGIPSVYYGDEVGMTGTGSESDQLARQDMFPTKVKIWKTEKRIGSNPIGTGSAFDVTDKHPIANHLKALAKLRAANPGLANSSMQIRYAKDYLLAISKKDDAEGKEYLVAFNNSNKAITATIPTATSKGGWKLLMGKTSVKASAEKVTITVPALSTVVLKANQKIDKTDVKVGKISSELDFLTGYYETKAAITSKDLLKVTFFIKAPGDQSWSSLGTDTNAPYSVYVDPLELEGKTIEIKAEAVNSKGAKYELPSISVVIPAP
;
A
#
# COMPACT_ATOMS: atom_id res chain seq x y z
N MET A 1 56.73 53.27 52.38
CA MET A 1 57.09 52.13 51.55
C MET A 1 55.83 51.30 51.44
N LEU A 2 55.02 51.55 50.44
CA LEU A 2 53.69 50.94 50.27
C LEU A 2 53.64 50.18 48.95
N ASN A 3 53.44 48.86 49.00
CA ASN A 3 53.17 48.03 47.83
C ASN A 3 51.69 47.94 47.64
N LYS A 4 51.17 48.48 46.54
CA LYS A 4 49.82 48.31 46.09
C LYS A 4 49.73 47.06 45.18
N LYS A 5 49.02 46.05 45.58
CA LYS A 5 48.59 44.90 44.71
C LYS A 5 47.31 45.27 43.98
N LEU A 6 47.40 45.28 42.67
CA LEU A 6 46.24 45.45 41.77
C LEU A 6 45.65 44.09 41.50
N HIS A 7 44.38 43.85 41.87
CA HIS A 7 43.62 42.65 41.51
C HIS A 7 42.94 42.85 40.16
N LEU A 8 43.38 42.09 39.16
CA LEU A 8 42.75 42.01 37.86
C LEU A 8 41.60 40.97 37.91
N LEU A 9 40.37 41.42 37.78
CA LEU A 9 39.19 40.57 37.70
C LEU A 9 39.00 40.17 36.25
N ILE A 10 39.29 38.90 35.88
CA ILE A 10 39.02 38.35 34.56
C ILE A 10 37.60 37.77 34.61
N ALA A 11 36.66 38.44 33.96
CA ALA A 11 35.33 37.92 33.72
C ALA A 11 35.38 36.96 32.51
N THR A 12 35.27 35.68 32.78
CA THR A 12 35.14 34.63 31.73
C THR A 12 33.69 34.59 31.25
N ILE A 13 33.41 35.16 30.08
CA ILE A 13 32.12 34.99 29.40
C ILE A 13 32.17 33.62 28.74
N ALA A 14 31.43 32.65 29.31
CA ALA A 14 31.17 31.37 28.66
C ALA A 14 30.10 31.57 27.56
N CYS A 15 30.55 31.68 26.32
CA CYS A 15 29.66 31.53 25.16
C CYS A 15 29.21 30.07 25.07
N PHE A 16 27.97 29.78 25.48
CA PHE A 16 27.31 28.56 25.11
C PHE A 16 26.97 28.63 23.60
N ILE A 17 27.81 28.02 22.78
CA ILE A 17 27.48 27.71 21.40
C ILE A 17 26.47 26.55 21.45
N PHE A 18 25.20 26.86 21.30
CA PHE A 18 24.22 25.84 20.94
C PHE A 18 24.56 25.35 19.52
N ALA A 19 25.31 24.27 19.44
CA ALA A 19 25.41 23.51 18.22
C ALA A 19 24.00 22.93 17.97
N SER A 20 23.22 23.57 17.12
CA SER A 20 22.09 22.91 16.48
C SER A 20 22.69 21.75 15.70
N SER A 21 22.57 20.54 16.24
CA SER A 21 22.79 19.32 15.47
C SER A 21 21.76 19.36 14.33
N ALA A 22 22.22 19.72 13.15
CA ALA A 22 21.45 19.48 11.93
C ALA A 22 21.18 17.97 11.91
N VAL A 23 19.94 17.58 12.15
CA VAL A 23 19.50 16.21 11.93
C VAL A 23 19.81 15.95 10.46
N ALA A 24 20.80 15.09 10.20
CA ALA A 24 21.11 14.69 8.84
C ALA A 24 19.83 14.14 8.23
N ALA A 25 19.39 14.74 7.13
CA ALA A 25 18.22 14.25 6.40
C ALA A 25 18.42 12.75 6.15
N SER A 26 17.42 11.96 6.52
CA SER A 26 17.46 10.52 6.31
C SER A 26 17.82 10.22 4.87
N PRO A 27 18.74 9.28 4.59
CA PRO A 27 19.05 8.94 3.22
C PRO A 27 17.78 8.46 2.53
N VAL A 28 17.45 9.13 1.44
CA VAL A 28 16.33 8.76 0.57
C VAL A 28 16.65 7.42 -0.08
N LEU A 29 15.86 6.39 0.21
CA LEU A 29 16.07 5.07 -0.37
C LEU A 29 15.57 5.02 -1.81
N PRO A 30 16.31 4.40 -2.73
CA PRO A 30 15.79 4.05 -4.06
C PRO A 30 14.52 3.22 -3.98
N ALA A 31 13.63 3.37 -4.96
CA ALA A 31 12.31 2.73 -4.97
C ALA A 31 12.36 1.18 -4.85
N ASP A 32 13.39 0.54 -5.32
CA ASP A 32 13.61 -0.92 -5.21
C ASP A 32 14.07 -1.38 -3.82
N GLN A 33 14.37 -0.43 -2.92
CA GLN A 33 14.77 -0.67 -1.53
C GLN A 33 13.68 -0.32 -0.52
N VAL A 34 12.47 0.04 -0.96
CA VAL A 34 11.33 0.26 -0.08
C VAL A 34 11.02 -1.01 0.71
N GLY A 35 10.80 -0.87 2.01
CA GLY A 35 10.80 -1.98 2.96
C GLY A 35 9.80 -3.09 2.69
N LEU A 36 8.66 -2.80 2.06
CA LEU A 36 7.62 -3.77 1.73
C LEU A 36 7.62 -4.21 0.27
N SER A 37 8.53 -3.73 -0.57
CA SER A 37 8.49 -3.90 -2.04
C SER A 37 8.42 -5.36 -2.54
N LYS A 38 8.76 -6.34 -1.70
CA LYS A 38 8.72 -7.78 -2.04
C LYS A 38 7.74 -8.57 -1.18
N ASP A 39 7.06 -7.91 -0.26
CA ASP A 39 6.21 -8.55 0.74
C ASP A 39 4.83 -8.94 0.19
N LEU A 40 4.13 -9.72 0.98
CA LEU A 40 2.74 -10.11 0.84
C LEU A 40 2.04 -9.73 2.13
N ILE A 41 1.06 -8.84 2.05
CA ILE A 41 0.36 -8.27 3.20
C ILE A 41 -0.93 -9.05 3.46
N TYR A 42 -1.17 -9.42 4.71
CA TYR A 42 -2.46 -9.88 5.22
C TYR A 42 -3.09 -8.77 6.03
N PHE A 43 -4.19 -8.23 5.54
CA PHE A 43 -4.94 -7.17 6.21
C PHE A 43 -6.03 -7.77 7.10
N VAL A 44 -6.06 -7.42 8.39
CA VAL A 44 -6.92 -8.06 9.38
C VAL A 44 -7.51 -7.10 10.40
N PHE A 45 -8.76 -7.38 10.79
CA PHE A 45 -9.44 -6.79 11.94
C PHE A 45 -9.22 -7.67 13.17
N PRO A 46 -8.55 -7.20 14.24
CA PRO A 46 -8.40 -7.97 15.47
C PRO A 46 -9.75 -8.42 16.05
N ASP A 47 -10.72 -7.51 16.17
CA ASP A 47 -12.06 -7.82 16.72
C ASP A 47 -12.81 -8.94 15.97
N ARG A 48 -12.52 -9.15 14.71
CA ARG A 48 -13.21 -10.13 13.84
C ARG A 48 -12.38 -11.39 13.56
N TYR A 49 -11.15 -11.47 14.09
CA TYR A 49 -10.26 -12.56 13.74
C TYR A 49 -10.40 -13.75 14.68
N LEU A 50 -10.09 -13.59 15.97
CA LEU A 50 -10.21 -14.65 16.96
C LEU A 50 -10.28 -14.05 18.38
N ASN A 51 -11.24 -14.50 19.19
CA ASN A 51 -11.34 -14.16 20.61
C ASN A 51 -10.36 -15.04 21.40
N GLY A 52 -9.32 -14.44 21.93
CA GLY A 52 -8.29 -15.07 22.75
C GLY A 52 -8.43 -14.82 24.26
N ASP A 53 -9.24 -13.81 24.64
CA ASP A 53 -9.46 -13.41 26.02
C ASP A 53 -10.89 -12.94 26.27
N THR A 54 -11.75 -13.86 26.68
CA THR A 54 -13.15 -13.53 26.99
C THR A 54 -13.34 -12.59 28.20
N SER A 55 -12.27 -12.26 28.93
CA SER A 55 -12.37 -11.34 30.07
C SER A 55 -12.58 -9.89 29.64
N ASN A 56 -12.23 -9.54 28.39
CA ASN A 56 -12.43 -8.22 27.79
C ASN A 56 -13.80 -8.05 27.09
N ASP A 57 -14.59 -9.12 26.93
CA ASP A 57 -15.94 -9.10 26.33
C ASP A 57 -16.99 -8.32 27.16
N LYS A 58 -16.64 -7.91 28.37
CA LYS A 58 -17.55 -7.20 29.29
C LYS A 58 -17.59 -5.68 29.14
N PHE A 59 -16.73 -5.11 28.31
CA PHE A 59 -16.70 -3.65 28.12
C PHE A 59 -17.91 -3.16 27.32
N PRO A 60 -18.36 -1.91 27.57
CA PRO A 60 -19.49 -1.32 26.83
C PRO A 60 -19.26 -1.33 25.32
N GLY A 61 -20.25 -1.75 24.54
CA GLY A 61 -20.13 -1.88 23.09
C GLY A 61 -19.84 -3.30 22.59
N TYR A 62 -19.81 -4.29 23.48
CA TYR A 62 -19.78 -5.71 23.11
C TYR A 62 -21.20 -6.22 22.81
N ASP A 63 -21.47 -6.51 21.55
CA ASP A 63 -22.67 -7.24 21.09
C ASP A 63 -22.32 -8.06 19.83
N PRO A 64 -21.91 -9.32 19.97
CA PRO A 64 -21.51 -10.15 18.84
C PRO A 64 -22.67 -10.61 17.93
N THR A 65 -23.88 -10.13 18.17
CA THR A 65 -25.05 -10.39 17.30
C THR A 65 -25.33 -9.25 16.33
N ASP A 66 -24.76 -8.08 16.57
CA ASP A 66 -24.93 -6.87 15.77
C ASP A 66 -23.61 -6.47 15.08
N THR A 67 -23.66 -6.32 13.76
CA THR A 67 -22.49 -6.03 12.91
C THR A 67 -21.79 -4.71 13.23
N ALA A 68 -22.48 -3.79 13.93
CA ALA A 68 -21.97 -2.45 14.30
C ALA A 68 -21.21 -2.42 15.64
N PHE A 69 -21.11 -3.54 16.35
CA PHE A 69 -20.55 -3.61 17.69
C PHE A 69 -19.33 -4.52 17.77
N PHE A 70 -18.62 -4.53 18.92
CA PHE A 70 -17.50 -5.43 19.16
C PHE A 70 -17.98 -6.89 19.27
N HIS A 71 -17.22 -7.81 18.68
CA HIS A 71 -17.51 -9.24 18.69
C HIS A 71 -16.55 -10.05 19.57
N GLY A 72 -15.50 -9.41 20.12
CA GLY A 72 -14.59 -9.97 21.09
C GLY A 72 -13.31 -10.58 20.52
N GLY A 73 -13.03 -10.44 19.24
CA GLY A 73 -11.69 -10.73 18.73
C GLY A 73 -10.67 -9.74 19.31
N ASP A 74 -9.44 -10.20 19.55
CA ASP A 74 -8.45 -9.45 20.32
C ASP A 74 -7.00 -9.75 19.91
N LEU A 75 -6.04 -9.03 20.51
CA LEU A 75 -4.61 -9.21 20.26
C LEU A 75 -4.10 -10.59 20.70
N LYS A 76 -4.65 -11.19 21.76
CA LYS A 76 -4.27 -12.55 22.17
C LYS A 76 -4.71 -13.59 21.15
N GLY A 77 -5.93 -13.46 20.64
CA GLY A 77 -6.44 -14.31 19.57
C GLY A 77 -5.67 -14.16 18.27
N LEU A 78 -5.36 -12.90 17.87
CA LEU A 78 -4.56 -12.63 16.68
C LEU A 78 -3.10 -13.09 16.85
N THR A 79 -2.52 -13.01 18.03
CA THR A 79 -1.18 -13.56 18.35
C THR A 79 -1.18 -15.08 18.24
N GLY A 80 -2.21 -15.72 18.79
CA GLY A 80 -2.30 -17.16 18.87
C GLY A 80 -1.19 -17.79 19.72
N THR A 81 -0.82 -19.02 19.42
CA THR A 81 0.21 -19.76 20.16
C THR A 81 1.65 -19.36 19.79
N CYS A 82 1.83 -18.51 18.77
CA CYS A 82 3.15 -18.13 18.25
C CYS A 82 4.07 -19.33 17.90
N SER A 83 3.48 -20.42 17.50
CA SER A 83 4.16 -21.66 17.08
C SER A 83 3.43 -22.24 15.85
N ASP A 84 3.77 -23.45 15.43
CA ASP A 84 3.17 -24.11 14.25
C ASP A 84 1.69 -24.49 14.47
N GLY A 85 0.89 -23.50 14.87
CA GLY A 85 -0.54 -23.64 15.11
C GLY A 85 -1.39 -23.30 13.87
N ASP A 86 -2.67 -23.62 13.97
CA ASP A 86 -3.66 -23.34 12.93
C ASP A 86 -4.41 -22.02 13.14
N ASN A 87 -3.93 -21.18 14.05
CA ASN A 87 -4.52 -19.89 14.40
C ASN A 87 -3.47 -18.78 14.53
N GLY A 88 -3.94 -17.55 14.68
CA GLY A 88 -3.10 -16.37 14.93
C GLY A 88 -2.06 -16.10 13.84
N LEU A 89 -0.97 -15.47 14.24
CA LEU A 89 0.13 -15.08 13.33
C LEU A 89 0.80 -16.29 12.67
N ALA A 90 0.88 -17.44 13.34
CA ALA A 90 1.46 -18.65 12.76
C ALA A 90 0.65 -19.17 11.56
N ARG A 91 -0.69 -19.08 11.62
CA ARG A 91 -1.56 -19.38 10.47
C ARG A 91 -1.32 -18.42 9.31
N ILE A 92 -1.25 -17.11 9.58
CA ILE A 92 -0.98 -16.09 8.55
C ILE A 92 0.37 -16.40 7.88
N LYS A 93 1.39 -16.72 8.64
CA LYS A 93 2.70 -17.16 8.12
C LYS A 93 2.59 -18.43 7.26
N LYS A 94 1.83 -19.44 7.71
CA LYS A 94 1.58 -20.71 6.98
C LYS A 94 0.86 -20.47 5.63
N LEU A 95 0.04 -19.43 5.52
CA LEU A 95 -0.57 -18.99 4.26
C LEU A 95 0.43 -18.35 3.29
N GLY A 96 1.64 -18.03 3.75
CA GLY A 96 2.74 -17.48 2.94
C GLY A 96 2.86 -15.96 3.00
N PHE A 97 2.11 -15.29 3.86
CA PHE A 97 2.24 -13.85 4.06
C PHE A 97 3.54 -13.50 4.81
N THR A 98 4.05 -12.31 4.56
CA THR A 98 5.32 -11.81 5.13
C THR A 98 5.12 -10.52 5.92
N ALA A 99 3.96 -9.91 5.82
CA ALA A 99 3.54 -8.74 6.59
C ALA A 99 2.09 -8.88 7.03
N VAL A 100 1.75 -8.27 8.17
CA VAL A 100 0.39 -8.19 8.71
C VAL A 100 0.05 -6.72 8.90
N TRP A 101 -1.05 -6.27 8.33
CA TRP A 101 -1.63 -4.96 8.52
C TRP A 101 -2.85 -5.11 9.43
N VAL A 102 -2.85 -4.42 10.57
CA VAL A 102 -3.95 -4.42 11.55
C VAL A 102 -4.63 -3.06 11.56
N THR A 103 -5.96 -3.03 11.73
CA THR A 103 -6.73 -1.80 11.94
C THR A 103 -6.25 -1.04 13.17
N PRO A 104 -6.60 0.26 13.36
CA PRO A 104 -6.10 1.04 14.49
C PRO A 104 -6.44 0.37 15.83
N LEU A 105 -5.47 0.39 16.76
CA LEU A 105 -5.55 -0.31 18.04
C LEU A 105 -5.81 0.64 19.22
N VAL A 106 -5.91 1.95 18.96
CA VAL A 106 -6.05 3.00 19.97
C VAL A 106 -7.43 2.98 20.62
N VAL A 107 -7.55 3.57 21.82
CA VAL A 107 -8.81 3.62 22.56
C VAL A 107 -9.86 4.40 21.79
N GLN A 108 -11.04 3.81 21.65
CA GLN A 108 -12.13 4.38 20.88
C GLN A 108 -13.07 5.23 21.75
N GLN A 109 -13.84 6.12 21.11
CA GLN A 109 -14.93 6.81 21.78
C GLN A 109 -15.94 5.83 22.39
N LYS A 110 -16.73 6.31 23.34
CA LYS A 110 -17.81 5.52 23.96
C LYS A 110 -18.81 5.05 22.89
N PRO A 111 -19.34 3.83 23.03
CA PRO A 111 -20.37 3.33 22.13
C PRO A 111 -21.58 4.27 22.07
N THR A 112 -22.17 4.36 20.89
CA THR A 112 -23.45 5.05 20.65
C THR A 112 -24.57 4.02 20.50
N PRO A 113 -25.85 4.43 20.46
CA PRO A 113 -26.94 3.52 20.11
C PRO A 113 -26.83 2.91 18.69
N TYR A 114 -26.00 3.46 17.83
CA TYR A 114 -25.85 3.07 16.44
C TYR A 114 -24.59 2.23 16.15
N GLY A 115 -23.69 2.09 17.14
CA GLY A 115 -22.48 1.30 16.98
C GLY A 115 -21.36 1.65 17.96
N ALA A 116 -20.29 0.88 17.86
CA ALA A 116 -19.07 1.01 18.64
C ALA A 116 -17.84 1.10 17.72
N GLY A 117 -16.71 1.58 18.23
CA GLY A 117 -15.46 1.77 17.48
C GLY A 117 -14.67 0.48 17.23
N TYR A 118 -15.33 -0.67 17.06
CA TYR A 118 -14.65 -1.97 16.85
C TYR A 118 -13.67 -1.99 15.67
N HIS A 119 -13.85 -1.07 14.73
CA HIS A 119 -13.01 -0.90 13.54
C HIS A 119 -11.73 -0.09 13.80
N GLY A 120 -11.67 0.67 14.91
CA GLY A 120 -10.49 1.42 15.31
C GLY A 120 -10.41 2.89 14.83
N TYR A 121 -11.36 3.37 14.03
CA TYR A 121 -11.27 4.71 13.39
C TYR A 121 -11.93 5.84 14.20
N TRP A 122 -12.47 5.57 15.39
CA TRP A 122 -13.06 6.56 16.28
C TRP A 122 -12.18 6.83 17.51
N GLY A 123 -10.88 6.98 17.28
CA GLY A 123 -9.88 7.10 18.33
C GLY A 123 -10.04 8.35 19.18
N VAL A 124 -9.89 8.20 20.51
CA VAL A 124 -9.85 9.32 21.48
C VAL A 124 -8.59 9.30 22.34
N ASP A 125 -8.03 8.12 22.69
CA ASP A 125 -6.74 8.04 23.34
C ASP A 125 -5.74 7.30 22.45
N PHE A 126 -4.82 8.05 21.87
CA PHE A 126 -3.80 7.55 20.94
C PHE A 126 -2.52 7.06 21.64
N LEU A 127 -2.50 7.12 22.98
CA LEU A 127 -1.37 6.68 23.80
C LEU A 127 -1.56 5.30 24.41
N ASP A 128 -2.77 4.72 24.29
CA ASP A 128 -3.09 3.40 24.85
C ASP A 128 -3.81 2.48 23.87
N VAL A 129 -3.86 1.19 24.21
CA VAL A 129 -4.57 0.15 23.44
C VAL A 129 -6.00 0.08 23.93
N ASP A 130 -6.96 -0.06 23.00
CA ASP A 130 -8.38 -0.22 23.33
C ASP A 130 -8.59 -1.47 24.22
N PRO A 131 -9.29 -1.35 25.33
CA PRO A 131 -9.45 -2.46 26.30
C PRO A 131 -10.21 -3.67 25.72
N HIS A 132 -11.04 -3.49 24.65
CA HIS A 132 -11.65 -4.62 23.95
C HIS A 132 -10.61 -5.45 23.18
N LEU A 133 -9.53 -4.81 22.73
CA LEU A 133 -8.47 -5.48 21.96
C LEU A 133 -7.34 -6.00 22.85
N GLY A 134 -7.26 -5.56 24.12
CA GLY A 134 -6.23 -6.00 25.05
C GLY A 134 -5.48 -4.86 25.73
N THR A 135 -4.22 -5.10 26.03
CA THR A 135 -3.32 -4.19 26.76
C THR A 135 -2.04 -3.91 25.96
N LYS A 136 -1.26 -2.91 26.38
CA LYS A 136 0.10 -2.67 25.85
C LYS A 136 1.00 -3.92 25.96
N ALA A 137 0.82 -4.73 27.01
CA ALA A 137 1.57 -5.98 27.18
C ALA A 137 1.15 -7.03 26.13
N ASP A 138 -0.14 -7.10 25.79
CA ASP A 138 -0.62 -7.99 24.71
C ASP A 138 -0.11 -7.53 23.34
N LEU A 139 -0.06 -6.23 23.09
CA LEU A 139 0.52 -5.68 21.87
C LEU A 139 2.04 -5.94 21.77
N LEU A 140 2.76 -5.84 22.88
CA LEU A 140 4.18 -6.20 22.92
C LEU A 140 4.37 -7.69 22.59
N ALA A 141 3.58 -8.57 23.21
CA ALA A 141 3.61 -10.01 22.93
C ALA A 141 3.27 -10.33 21.46
N PHE A 142 2.30 -9.63 20.88
CA PHE A 142 1.95 -9.70 19.46
C PHE A 142 3.15 -9.32 18.57
N SER A 143 3.82 -8.21 18.88
CA SER A 143 4.97 -7.73 18.11
C SER A 143 6.18 -8.69 18.23
N GLU A 144 6.47 -9.20 19.41
CA GLU A 144 7.53 -10.19 19.63
C GLU A 144 7.25 -11.51 18.87
N CYS A 145 5.99 -11.94 18.86
CA CYS A 145 5.56 -13.10 18.09
C CYS A 145 5.74 -12.86 16.58
N ALA A 146 5.33 -11.71 16.05
CA ALA A 146 5.53 -11.36 14.66
C ALA A 146 7.01 -11.38 14.28
N LYS A 147 7.87 -10.79 15.11
CA LYS A 147 9.32 -10.81 14.94
C LYS A 147 9.89 -12.23 14.92
N LYS A 148 9.47 -13.09 15.86
CA LYS A 148 9.86 -14.51 15.92
C LYS A 148 9.50 -15.28 14.64
N LEU A 149 8.34 -14.96 14.06
CA LEU A 149 7.83 -15.58 12.84
C LEU A 149 8.35 -14.91 11.54
N ASN A 150 9.21 -13.91 11.63
CA ASN A 150 9.63 -13.10 10.49
C ASN A 150 8.42 -12.52 9.73
N LEU A 151 7.48 -11.92 10.45
CA LEU A 151 6.38 -11.14 9.94
C LEU A 151 6.62 -9.67 10.23
N LYS A 152 6.50 -8.81 9.23
CA LYS A 152 6.50 -7.36 9.39
C LYS A 152 5.14 -6.90 9.92
N LEU A 153 5.14 -5.92 10.81
CA LEU A 153 3.91 -5.33 11.33
C LEU A 153 3.66 -3.97 10.69
N ILE A 154 2.45 -3.78 10.18
CA ILE A 154 1.94 -2.54 9.64
C ILE A 154 0.76 -2.14 10.53
N LEU A 155 0.84 -0.96 11.12
CA LEU A 155 -0.26 -0.41 11.89
C LEU A 155 -1.07 0.54 11.01
N ASP A 156 -2.38 0.39 11.03
CA ASP A 156 -3.29 1.42 10.53
C ASP A 156 -3.34 2.58 11.51
N ILE A 157 -3.27 3.80 11.02
CA ILE A 157 -3.27 4.99 11.85
C ILE A 157 -4.19 6.07 11.26
N VAL A 158 -4.78 6.84 12.14
CA VAL A 158 -5.61 7.99 11.79
C VAL A 158 -4.88 9.28 12.16
N THR A 159 -4.72 10.19 11.21
CA THR A 159 -4.08 11.50 11.43
C THR A 159 -5.02 12.67 11.15
N ASN A 160 -6.11 12.41 10.43
CA ASN A 160 -7.06 13.41 9.97
C ASN A 160 -8.07 13.84 11.05
N HIS A 161 -8.56 12.89 11.83
CA HIS A 161 -9.69 13.12 12.74
C HIS A 161 -9.53 12.34 14.05
N THR A 162 -10.36 12.70 15.03
CA THR A 162 -10.57 11.92 16.27
C THR A 162 -12.03 11.48 16.35
N GLY A 163 -12.35 10.69 17.39
CA GLY A 163 -13.75 10.44 17.76
C GLY A 163 -14.50 11.76 18.03
N ASP A 164 -15.83 11.71 17.87
CA ASP A 164 -16.77 12.83 18.02
C ASP A 164 -16.86 13.29 19.48
N VAL A 165 -16.21 14.39 19.80
CA VAL A 165 -16.17 15.04 21.12
C VAL A 165 -16.57 16.51 21.03
N ILE A 166 -16.18 17.19 19.94
CA ILE A 166 -16.49 18.60 19.71
C ILE A 166 -17.95 18.73 19.29
N GLN A 167 -18.66 19.64 19.95
CA GLN A 167 -20.06 19.93 19.64
C GLN A 167 -20.22 21.36 19.11
N TYR A 168 -21.32 21.62 18.43
CA TYR A 168 -21.59 22.91 17.83
C TYR A 168 -22.91 23.49 18.37
N LYS A 169 -22.85 24.75 18.81
CA LYS A 169 -24.02 25.53 19.17
C LYS A 169 -23.97 26.86 18.44
N ASP A 170 -25.00 27.17 17.69
CA ASP A 170 -25.08 28.41 16.89
C ASP A 170 -23.86 28.62 15.98
N ARG A 171 -23.27 27.51 15.46
CA ARG A 171 -22.01 27.39 14.67
C ARG A 171 -20.72 27.64 15.46
N GLU A 172 -20.79 27.80 16.76
CA GLU A 172 -19.61 27.89 17.61
C GLU A 172 -19.26 26.51 18.15
N ALA A 173 -18.01 26.07 17.92
CA ALA A 173 -17.49 24.80 18.41
C ALA A 173 -17.19 24.91 19.91
N PHE A 174 -17.51 23.87 20.66
CA PHE A 174 -17.13 23.75 22.07
C PHE A 174 -16.90 22.29 22.46
N ILE A 175 -16.08 22.07 23.48
CA ILE A 175 -15.95 20.77 24.13
C ILE A 175 -16.84 20.79 25.39
N PRO A 176 -17.76 19.82 25.56
CA PRO A 176 -18.55 19.70 26.78
C PRO A 176 -17.64 19.63 28.02
N SER A 177 -18.05 20.27 29.12
CA SER A 177 -17.20 20.39 30.34
C SER A 177 -16.79 19.03 30.94
N ASP A 178 -17.65 18.03 30.83
CA ASP A 178 -17.39 16.65 31.25
C ASP A 178 -16.52 15.85 30.29
N MET A 179 -16.23 16.40 29.10
CA MET A 179 -15.38 15.84 28.06
C MET A 179 -14.09 16.65 27.82
N SER A 180 -13.81 17.64 28.66
CA SER A 180 -12.67 18.57 28.50
C SER A 180 -11.28 17.90 28.51
N SER A 181 -11.19 16.65 28.90
CA SER A 181 -9.97 15.81 28.89
C SER A 181 -10.24 14.43 28.29
N ALA A 182 -11.20 14.34 27.39
CA ALA A 182 -11.60 13.07 26.78
C ALA A 182 -10.57 12.50 25.80
N LYS A 183 -9.69 13.35 25.27
CA LYS A 183 -8.69 12.94 24.27
C LYS A 183 -7.27 12.91 24.85
N SER A 184 -6.46 11.99 24.39
CA SER A 184 -5.03 11.88 24.66
C SER A 184 -4.25 11.73 23.35
N PRO A 185 -3.13 12.44 23.19
CA PRO A 185 -2.46 13.36 24.13
C PRO A 185 -3.22 14.68 24.36
N ALA A 186 -2.81 15.43 25.39
CA ALA A 186 -3.53 16.61 25.87
C ALA A 186 -3.77 17.70 24.81
N TRP A 187 -2.90 17.86 23.83
CA TRP A 187 -3.06 18.84 22.75
C TRP A 187 -4.29 18.60 21.87
N LEU A 188 -4.85 17.39 21.88
CA LEU A 188 -6.11 17.04 21.22
C LEU A 188 -7.36 17.60 21.95
N ASN A 189 -7.22 18.20 23.13
CA ASN A 189 -8.30 18.87 23.83
C ASN A 189 -8.30 20.40 23.63
N ASP A 190 -7.44 20.91 22.76
CA ASP A 190 -7.40 22.32 22.39
C ASP A 190 -8.13 22.53 21.06
N LEU A 191 -9.29 23.21 21.10
CA LEU A 191 -10.10 23.53 19.92
C LEU A 191 -9.30 24.23 18.81
N SER A 192 -8.26 24.99 19.19
CA SER A 192 -7.43 25.66 18.18
C SER A 192 -6.67 24.69 17.28
N ASN A 193 -6.61 23.40 17.61
CA ASN A 193 -5.96 22.35 16.80
C ASN A 193 -6.95 21.64 15.85
N PHE A 194 -8.17 22.13 15.76
CA PHE A 194 -9.23 21.62 14.88
C PHE A 194 -9.72 22.72 13.94
N HIS A 195 -10.31 22.35 12.81
CA HIS A 195 -10.87 23.33 11.87
C HIS A 195 -12.20 23.92 12.35
N ASN A 196 -12.99 23.15 13.09
CA ASN A 196 -14.23 23.63 13.74
C ASN A 196 -15.26 24.22 12.78
N VAL A 197 -15.42 23.63 11.60
CA VAL A 197 -16.40 24.10 10.61
C VAL A 197 -17.67 23.23 10.55
N GLY A 198 -17.69 22.12 11.31
CA GLY A 198 -18.78 21.15 11.35
C GLY A 198 -18.74 20.16 10.20
N ASP A 199 -19.78 19.34 10.14
CA ASP A 199 -19.89 18.22 9.23
C ASP A 199 -20.02 18.66 7.76
N MET A 200 -19.11 18.17 6.90
CA MET A 200 -18.98 18.52 5.49
C MET A 200 -19.19 17.30 4.56
N ASN A 201 -19.99 16.33 4.97
CA ASN A 201 -20.22 15.08 4.24
C ASN A 201 -20.73 15.23 2.80
N SER A 202 -21.27 16.39 2.43
CA SER A 202 -21.80 16.66 1.09
C SER A 202 -20.76 17.07 0.06
N CYS A 203 -19.49 17.23 0.44
CA CYS A 203 -18.46 17.85 -0.40
C CYS A 203 -17.42 16.88 -0.98
N TRP A 204 -17.76 15.63 -1.13
CA TRP A 204 -16.90 14.66 -1.80
C TRP A 204 -16.46 15.13 -3.20
N GLY A 205 -15.15 15.30 -3.38
CA GLY A 205 -14.54 15.79 -4.62
C GLY A 205 -14.11 17.27 -4.58
N ASP A 206 -14.55 18.05 -3.61
CA ASP A 206 -14.00 19.37 -3.33
C ASP A 206 -12.80 19.25 -2.37
N GLY A 207 -11.58 19.47 -2.88
CA GLY A 207 -10.35 19.28 -2.11
C GLY A 207 -10.29 20.12 -0.83
N VAL A 208 -10.70 21.38 -0.88
CA VAL A 208 -10.71 22.28 0.28
C VAL A 208 -11.71 21.81 1.33
N CYS A 209 -12.92 21.48 0.90
CA CYS A 209 -13.97 21.02 1.79
C CYS A 209 -13.59 19.69 2.48
N MET A 210 -12.98 18.75 1.75
CA MET A 210 -12.54 17.49 2.33
C MET A 210 -11.40 17.63 3.36
N GLN A 211 -10.64 18.72 3.29
CA GLN A 211 -9.53 18.97 4.22
C GLN A 211 -9.93 19.78 5.45
N LEU A 212 -11.13 20.39 5.48
CA LEU A 212 -11.53 21.33 6.53
C LEU A 212 -12.74 20.89 7.34
N GLY A 213 -13.46 19.85 6.94
CA GLY A 213 -14.74 19.50 7.53
C GLY A 213 -14.74 18.19 8.29
N ASP A 214 -15.57 18.16 9.34
CA ASP A 214 -15.78 16.97 10.15
C ASP A 214 -16.25 15.78 9.29
N PHE A 215 -15.57 14.65 9.44
CA PHE A 215 -15.80 13.46 8.63
C PHE A 215 -16.88 12.59 9.27
N TYR A 216 -18.13 12.70 8.82
CA TYR A 216 -19.28 12.00 9.40
C TYR A 216 -19.41 12.25 10.92
N GLY A 217 -19.21 13.49 11.35
CA GLY A 217 -19.26 13.91 12.75
C GLY A 217 -17.97 13.67 13.53
N LEU A 218 -16.95 13.07 12.95
CA LEU A 218 -15.63 12.89 13.57
C LEU A 218 -14.84 14.19 13.52
N ASP A 219 -14.28 14.60 14.66
CA ASP A 219 -13.65 15.91 14.82
C ASP A 219 -12.43 16.09 13.92
N ASP A 220 -12.49 17.02 12.97
CA ASP A 220 -11.46 17.24 11.96
C ASP A 220 -10.28 18.06 12.51
N ILE A 221 -9.06 17.50 12.36
CA ILE A 221 -7.84 18.06 12.93
C ILE A 221 -7.15 18.97 11.91
N ALA A 222 -6.71 20.17 12.36
CA ALA A 222 -5.97 21.13 11.54
C ALA A 222 -4.53 20.64 11.25
N THR A 223 -4.41 19.69 10.32
CA THR A 223 -3.19 18.94 10.03
C THR A 223 -2.06 19.77 9.43
N GLU A 224 -2.34 21.00 8.96
CA GLU A 224 -1.35 21.99 8.52
C GLU A 224 -0.55 22.58 9.70
N LYS A 225 -1.03 22.48 10.95
CA LYS A 225 -0.42 23.14 12.11
C LYS A 225 0.80 22.38 12.63
N PRO A 226 1.91 23.11 12.95
CA PRO A 226 3.10 22.49 13.50
C PRO A 226 2.87 21.69 14.78
N VAL A 227 2.00 22.14 15.67
CA VAL A 227 1.65 21.43 16.91
C VAL A 227 1.02 20.07 16.59
N VAL A 228 0.23 19.99 15.53
CA VAL A 228 -0.49 18.78 15.11
C VAL A 228 0.47 17.78 14.46
N TYR A 229 1.19 18.17 13.38
CA TYR A 229 2.06 17.19 12.72
C TYR A 229 3.26 16.76 13.59
N ASN A 230 3.77 17.62 14.48
CA ASN A 230 4.80 17.23 15.44
C ASN A 230 4.20 16.34 16.54
N GLY A 231 3.01 16.66 17.06
CA GLY A 231 2.29 15.86 18.04
C GLY A 231 2.01 14.44 17.53
N TRP A 232 1.57 14.30 16.27
CA TRP A 232 1.42 13.00 15.63
C TRP A 232 2.76 12.28 15.41
N ALA A 233 3.83 12.99 15.12
CA ALA A 233 5.15 12.38 15.00
C ALA A 233 5.65 11.82 16.33
N ASP A 234 5.40 12.50 17.44
CA ASP A 234 5.73 12.02 18.79
C ASP A 234 4.90 10.76 19.15
N VAL A 235 3.59 10.79 18.92
CA VAL A 235 2.70 9.65 19.17
C VAL A 235 3.15 8.43 18.39
N TYR A 236 3.15 8.53 17.08
CA TYR A 236 3.42 7.37 16.21
C TYR A 236 4.90 6.98 16.18
N GLY A 237 5.80 7.94 16.41
CA GLY A 237 7.22 7.65 16.65
C GLY A 237 7.45 6.82 17.91
N LYS A 238 6.64 7.04 18.98
CA LYS A 238 6.67 6.19 20.17
C LYS A 238 6.18 4.78 19.88
N TRP A 239 5.08 4.61 19.14
CA TRP A 239 4.56 3.30 18.75
C TRP A 239 5.60 2.49 17.94
N ILE A 240 6.33 3.14 17.03
CA ILE A 240 7.42 2.49 16.29
C ILE A 240 8.49 1.96 17.24
N LYS A 241 8.93 2.80 18.19
CA LYS A 241 10.00 2.46 19.13
C LYS A 241 9.61 1.36 20.10
N ASP A 242 8.38 1.41 20.59
CA ASP A 242 7.88 0.46 21.60
C ASP A 242 7.58 -0.92 21.00
N TYR A 243 7.10 -0.98 19.76
CA TYR A 243 6.59 -2.22 19.15
C TYR A 243 7.32 -2.67 17.87
N GLY A 244 8.34 -1.95 17.42
CA GLY A 244 9.15 -2.37 16.26
C GLY A 244 8.35 -2.46 14.96
N LEU A 245 7.44 -1.51 14.72
CA LEU A 245 6.59 -1.49 13.53
C LEU A 245 7.42 -1.30 12.25
N SER A 246 7.00 -1.91 11.16
CA SER A 246 7.68 -1.87 9.86
C SER A 246 7.04 -0.91 8.86
N GLY A 247 5.84 -0.41 9.15
CA GLY A 247 5.14 0.52 8.29
C GLY A 247 3.84 1.04 8.90
N PHE A 248 3.29 2.08 8.26
CA PHE A 248 1.96 2.60 8.51
C PHE A 248 1.10 2.57 7.25
N ARG A 249 -0.17 2.19 7.40
CA ARG A 249 -1.23 2.65 6.51
C ARG A 249 -1.84 3.88 7.15
N VAL A 250 -1.92 4.98 6.41
CA VAL A 250 -2.54 6.21 6.89
C VAL A 250 -3.95 6.29 6.35
N ASP A 251 -4.91 6.22 7.27
CA ASP A 251 -6.33 6.38 7.00
C ASP A 251 -6.63 7.77 6.44
N THR A 252 -7.63 7.86 5.57
CA THR A 252 -8.12 9.14 5.03
C THR A 252 -7.00 10.12 4.61
N ALA A 253 -5.89 9.60 4.05
CA ALA A 253 -4.75 10.42 3.60
C ALA A 253 -5.13 11.48 2.55
N ARG A 254 -6.31 11.32 1.93
CA ARG A 254 -6.89 12.29 1.00
C ARG A 254 -7.41 13.55 1.71
N HIS A 255 -7.68 13.47 3.00
CA HIS A 255 -8.34 14.52 3.78
C HIS A 255 -7.35 15.39 4.57
N VAL A 256 -6.11 14.97 4.75
CA VAL A 256 -5.07 15.76 5.43
C VAL A 256 -4.53 16.88 4.52
N ASP A 257 -4.00 17.95 5.12
CA ASP A 257 -3.35 19.06 4.39
C ASP A 257 -2.24 18.59 3.44
N ASP A 258 -2.10 19.23 2.31
CA ASP A 258 -1.14 18.88 1.25
C ASP A 258 0.32 18.89 1.71
N ASN A 259 0.67 19.60 2.78
CA ASN A 259 2.02 19.66 3.34
C ASN A 259 2.22 18.75 4.55
N PHE A 260 1.17 18.07 5.02
CA PHE A 260 1.27 17.21 6.20
C PHE A 260 2.39 16.18 6.06
N PHE A 261 2.39 15.38 5.00
CA PHE A 261 3.40 14.33 4.80
C PHE A 261 4.81 14.88 4.58
N LYS A 262 4.95 16.08 4.00
CA LYS A 262 6.27 16.75 3.85
C LYS A 262 6.91 17.05 5.21
N ASN A 263 6.08 17.39 6.21
CA ASN A 263 6.54 17.76 7.55
C ASN A 263 6.60 16.56 8.50
N TRP A 264 5.65 15.64 8.40
CA TRP A 264 5.49 14.50 9.31
C TRP A 264 6.35 13.29 8.93
N SER A 265 6.39 12.88 7.65
CA SER A 265 7.08 11.64 7.23
C SER A 265 8.58 11.61 7.54
N PRO A 266 9.35 12.72 7.42
CA PRO A 266 10.76 12.73 7.82
C PRO A 266 10.96 12.42 9.31
N GLN A 267 10.07 12.89 10.19
CA GLN A 267 10.15 12.65 11.63
C GLN A 267 9.87 11.18 11.96
N ILE A 268 8.88 10.57 11.29
CA ILE A 268 8.57 9.15 11.40
C ILE A 268 9.75 8.27 10.95
N ASN A 269 10.34 8.61 9.81
CA ASN A 269 11.52 7.90 9.31
C ASN A 269 12.71 8.02 10.28
N ALA A 270 12.92 9.18 10.88
CA ALA A 270 13.96 9.38 11.90
C ALA A 270 13.68 8.55 13.17
N ALA A 271 12.41 8.48 13.62
CA ALA A 271 12.01 7.63 14.73
C ALA A 271 12.27 6.14 14.45
N ALA A 272 11.92 5.66 13.25
CA ALA A 272 12.16 4.28 12.82
C ALA A 272 13.68 3.97 12.77
N GLN A 273 14.46 4.86 12.18
CA GLN A 273 15.92 4.70 12.09
C GLN A 273 16.59 4.68 13.47
N SER A 274 16.07 5.43 14.45
CA SER A 274 16.61 5.45 15.81
C SER A 274 16.58 4.09 16.52
N VAL A 275 15.72 3.16 16.02
CA VAL A 275 15.60 1.77 16.50
C VAL A 275 16.05 0.74 15.46
N GLY A 276 16.81 1.18 14.44
CA GLY A 276 17.44 0.31 13.43
C GLY A 276 16.52 -0.11 12.28
N ILE A 277 15.34 0.51 12.12
CA ILE A 277 14.40 0.24 11.03
C ILE A 277 14.67 1.25 9.90
N ASN A 278 15.51 0.89 8.94
CA ASN A 278 15.95 1.79 7.86
C ASN A 278 14.97 1.88 6.69
N ASN A 279 14.04 0.95 6.58
CA ASN A 279 13.14 0.78 5.43
C ASN A 279 11.68 0.84 5.88
N PHE A 280 11.33 1.84 6.69
CA PHE A 280 9.95 2.04 7.14
C PHE A 280 9.06 2.43 5.96
N THR A 281 7.88 1.82 5.83
CA THR A 281 6.98 2.06 4.71
C THR A 281 5.74 2.82 5.16
N ILE A 282 5.43 3.93 4.49
CA ILE A 282 4.22 4.73 4.71
C ILE A 282 3.39 4.68 3.43
N PHE A 283 2.16 4.15 3.52
CA PHE A 283 1.21 4.21 2.40
C PHE A 283 -0.14 4.77 2.85
N GLY A 284 -0.69 5.63 2.00
CA GLY A 284 -1.94 6.32 2.30
C GLY A 284 -3.15 5.69 1.65
N GLU A 285 -4.29 5.83 2.31
CA GLU A 285 -5.56 5.66 1.65
C GLU A 285 -5.95 6.95 0.94
N VAL A 286 -5.93 6.89 -0.37
CA VAL A 286 -6.48 7.92 -1.25
C VAL A 286 -7.50 7.26 -2.14
N TRP A 287 -8.77 7.34 -1.76
CA TRP A 287 -9.85 6.70 -2.51
C TRP A 287 -10.11 7.46 -3.81
N ASP A 288 -9.35 7.11 -4.82
CA ASP A 288 -9.52 7.62 -6.18
C ASP A 288 -9.10 6.53 -7.19
N VAL A 289 -9.91 6.32 -8.22
CA VAL A 289 -9.62 5.35 -9.29
C VAL A 289 -8.92 5.98 -10.49
N ASN A 290 -8.67 7.29 -10.45
CA ASN A 290 -7.93 8.00 -11.49
C ASN A 290 -6.44 8.07 -11.12
N PRO A 291 -5.53 7.41 -11.85
CA PRO A 291 -4.10 7.41 -11.55
C PRO A 291 -3.48 8.82 -11.59
N ILE A 292 -4.03 9.75 -12.39
CA ILE A 292 -3.54 11.14 -12.47
C ILE A 292 -3.79 11.89 -11.16
N ASN A 293 -4.96 11.71 -10.54
CA ASN A 293 -5.22 12.29 -9.24
C ASN A 293 -4.36 11.65 -8.16
N LEU A 294 -4.27 10.32 -8.20
CA LEU A 294 -3.54 9.53 -7.20
C LEU A 294 -2.04 9.87 -7.14
N MET A 295 -1.41 10.10 -8.31
CA MET A 295 0.02 10.44 -8.37
C MET A 295 0.39 11.73 -7.63
N ASN A 296 -0.53 12.70 -7.55
CA ASN A 296 -0.26 13.98 -6.88
C ASN A 296 0.07 13.79 -5.39
N TYR A 297 -0.56 12.82 -4.73
CA TYR A 297 -0.26 12.49 -3.34
C TYR A 297 1.16 11.96 -3.17
N VAL A 298 1.68 11.19 -4.13
CA VAL A 298 3.08 10.73 -4.13
C VAL A 298 4.03 11.87 -4.51
N ARG A 299 3.70 12.65 -5.54
CA ARG A 299 4.60 13.65 -6.11
C ARG A 299 4.61 14.97 -5.37
N ARG A 300 3.42 15.53 -5.07
CA ARG A 300 3.26 16.86 -4.45
C ARG A 300 3.13 16.76 -2.94
N ASN A 301 2.26 15.91 -2.44
CA ASN A 301 2.05 15.75 -1.00
C ASN A 301 3.17 14.93 -0.33
N LYS A 302 4.03 14.25 -1.13
CA LYS A 302 5.21 13.50 -0.68
C LYS A 302 4.89 12.32 0.25
N ILE A 303 3.69 11.74 0.15
CA ILE A 303 3.47 10.43 0.74
C ILE A 303 4.29 9.38 -0.04
N GLN A 304 4.90 8.44 0.65
CA GLN A 304 5.84 7.52 0.01
C GLN A 304 5.18 6.65 -1.06
N THR A 305 3.98 6.13 -0.77
CA THR A 305 3.16 5.36 -1.70
C THR A 305 1.70 5.33 -1.23
N VAL A 306 0.80 4.75 -2.02
CA VAL A 306 -0.64 4.73 -1.76
C VAL A 306 -1.25 3.36 -2.06
N LEU A 307 -2.47 3.13 -1.58
CA LEU A 307 -3.33 2.03 -2.02
C LEU A 307 -3.70 2.21 -3.50
N ASP A 308 -3.57 1.14 -4.28
CA ASP A 308 -3.79 1.17 -5.74
C ASP A 308 -5.26 0.89 -6.11
N PHE A 309 -6.11 1.87 -5.90
CA PHE A 309 -7.52 1.82 -6.30
C PHE A 309 -7.72 1.65 -7.82
N PRO A 310 -6.90 2.28 -8.70
CA PRO A 310 -6.95 1.99 -10.14
C PRO A 310 -6.71 0.51 -10.47
N PHE A 311 -5.73 -0.14 -9.80
CA PHE A 311 -5.50 -1.58 -9.95
C PHE A 311 -6.69 -2.40 -9.46
N GLN A 312 -7.23 -2.09 -8.29
CA GLN A 312 -8.39 -2.78 -7.72
C GLN A 312 -9.55 -2.83 -8.70
N ARG A 313 -9.91 -1.68 -9.29
CA ARG A 313 -10.97 -1.56 -10.29
C ARG A 313 -10.66 -2.37 -11.55
N SER A 314 -9.49 -2.15 -12.16
CA SER A 314 -9.11 -2.77 -13.43
C SER A 314 -8.96 -4.29 -13.28
N ALA A 315 -8.41 -4.78 -12.17
CA ALA A 315 -8.27 -6.21 -11.89
C ALA A 315 -9.62 -6.90 -11.72
N ALA A 316 -10.58 -6.26 -11.05
CA ALA A 316 -11.93 -6.80 -10.90
C ALA A 316 -12.68 -6.83 -12.24
N GLU A 317 -12.59 -5.78 -13.05
CA GLU A 317 -13.17 -5.69 -14.37
C GLU A 317 -12.57 -6.74 -15.33
N PHE A 318 -11.27 -6.92 -15.33
CA PHE A 318 -10.58 -7.93 -16.12
C PHE A 318 -10.97 -9.34 -15.64
N ALA A 319 -10.83 -9.65 -14.37
CA ALA A 319 -11.10 -10.98 -13.84
C ALA A 319 -12.57 -11.41 -14.05
N SER A 320 -13.53 -10.50 -13.92
CA SER A 320 -14.93 -10.76 -14.21
C SER A 320 -15.21 -11.05 -15.69
N GLY A 321 -14.29 -10.67 -16.60
CA GLY A 321 -14.52 -10.68 -18.04
C GLY A 321 -15.47 -9.57 -18.52
N TYR A 322 -15.68 -8.54 -17.69
CA TYR A 322 -16.35 -7.30 -18.08
C TYR A 322 -15.51 -6.53 -19.10
N SER A 323 -14.19 -6.52 -18.90
CA SER A 323 -13.24 -5.91 -19.80
C SER A 323 -12.22 -6.92 -20.34
N ASP A 324 -11.51 -6.52 -21.39
CA ASP A 324 -10.45 -7.30 -22.04
C ASP A 324 -9.05 -6.97 -21.46
N ALA A 325 -8.01 -7.52 -22.09
CA ALA A 325 -6.63 -7.35 -21.65
C ALA A 325 -6.10 -5.91 -21.80
N THR A 326 -6.71 -5.10 -22.68
CA THR A 326 -6.29 -3.70 -22.89
C THR A 326 -6.57 -2.83 -21.68
N THR A 327 -7.53 -3.20 -20.83
CA THR A 327 -7.80 -2.51 -19.55
C THR A 327 -6.59 -2.54 -18.62
N ILE A 328 -5.91 -3.69 -18.55
CA ILE A 328 -4.68 -3.82 -17.74
C ILE A 328 -3.49 -3.16 -18.41
N GLU A 329 -3.40 -3.23 -19.75
CA GLU A 329 -2.38 -2.49 -20.52
C GLU A 329 -2.52 -0.98 -20.31
N ASN A 330 -3.73 -0.44 -20.41
CA ASN A 330 -4.02 0.97 -20.15
C ASN A 330 -3.69 1.37 -18.71
N LEU A 331 -4.02 0.53 -17.72
CA LEU A 331 -3.64 0.80 -16.33
C LEU A 331 -2.13 0.94 -16.19
N PHE A 332 -1.36 0.00 -16.75
CA PHE A 332 0.10 0.01 -16.60
C PHE A 332 0.80 1.09 -17.44
N SER A 333 0.13 1.68 -18.44
CA SER A 333 0.66 2.84 -19.16
C SER A 333 0.73 4.11 -18.30
N TYR A 334 0.06 4.13 -17.14
CA TYR A 334 0.14 5.20 -16.15
C TYR A 334 1.19 4.96 -15.05
N ASP A 335 1.91 3.82 -15.07
CA ASP A 335 2.87 3.47 -14.02
C ASP A 335 3.99 4.52 -13.88
N ASP A 336 4.40 5.15 -14.98
CA ASP A 336 5.44 6.18 -15.01
C ASP A 336 5.07 7.44 -14.21
N LEU A 337 3.78 7.71 -14.02
CA LEU A 337 3.30 8.81 -13.16
C LEU A 337 3.82 8.71 -11.73
N TYR A 338 4.06 7.50 -11.23
CA TYR A 338 4.55 7.25 -9.86
C TYR A 338 6.08 7.20 -9.77
N THR A 339 6.79 7.28 -10.91
CA THR A 339 8.25 7.19 -10.94
C THR A 339 8.88 8.49 -10.45
N THR A 340 9.56 8.41 -9.32
CA THR A 340 10.35 9.48 -8.68
C THR A 340 11.69 8.90 -8.21
N ALA A 341 12.56 9.72 -7.63
CA ALA A 341 13.81 9.24 -7.04
C ALA A 341 13.58 8.15 -5.96
N THR A 342 12.41 8.12 -5.32
CA THR A 342 12.13 7.31 -4.12
C THR A 342 10.92 6.40 -4.25
N SER A 343 10.14 6.51 -5.32
CA SER A 343 8.94 5.73 -5.55
C SER A 343 8.81 5.31 -7.00
N ASN A 344 8.05 4.25 -7.25
CA ASN A 344 7.54 3.84 -8.55
C ASN A 344 6.29 2.98 -8.36
N ALA A 345 5.63 2.60 -9.44
CA ALA A 345 4.39 1.81 -9.38
C ALA A 345 4.55 0.43 -8.73
N SER A 346 5.77 -0.12 -8.63
CA SER A 346 6.01 -1.38 -7.92
C SER A 346 5.88 -1.25 -6.40
N ASN A 347 5.83 -0.02 -5.88
CA ASN A 347 5.63 0.26 -4.46
C ASN A 347 4.15 0.51 -4.09
N LEU A 348 3.25 0.65 -5.08
CA LEU A 348 1.82 0.76 -4.83
C LEU A 348 1.30 -0.50 -4.14
N VAL A 349 0.46 -0.33 -3.12
CA VAL A 349 -0.13 -1.47 -2.41
C VAL A 349 -1.38 -1.90 -3.17
N THR A 350 -1.27 -3.02 -3.89
CA THR A 350 -2.35 -3.59 -4.71
C THR A 350 -3.28 -4.45 -3.87
N PHE A 351 -4.57 -4.38 -4.14
CA PHE A 351 -5.60 -5.12 -3.44
C PHE A 351 -6.80 -5.42 -4.36
N LEU A 352 -7.70 -6.31 -3.95
CA LEU A 352 -8.91 -6.68 -4.71
C LEU A 352 -10.19 -6.31 -3.99
N GLY A 353 -10.14 -6.17 -2.68
CA GLY A 353 -11.23 -5.77 -1.80
C GLY A 353 -10.66 -5.39 -0.44
N ASN A 354 -11.45 -4.67 0.36
CA ASN A 354 -11.10 -4.24 1.70
C ASN A 354 -12.35 -4.14 2.58
N HIS A 355 -12.18 -3.58 3.76
CA HIS A 355 -13.21 -3.46 4.78
C HIS A 355 -14.30 -2.42 4.46
N ASP A 356 -14.06 -1.53 3.50
CA ASP A 356 -15.02 -0.48 3.08
C ASP A 356 -15.71 -0.85 1.77
N MET A 357 -14.96 -1.41 0.81
CA MET A 357 -15.48 -1.77 -0.52
C MET A 357 -16.17 -3.13 -0.56
N GLY A 358 -15.82 -4.01 0.36
CA GLY A 358 -16.30 -5.40 0.37
C GLY A 358 -15.26 -6.42 -0.11
N ARG A 359 -15.72 -7.65 -0.23
CA ARG A 359 -14.92 -8.84 -0.51
C ARG A 359 -14.56 -8.99 -1.99
N ALA A 360 -13.32 -9.38 -2.29
CA ALA A 360 -12.79 -9.52 -3.65
C ALA A 360 -13.72 -10.33 -4.58
N GLY A 361 -14.18 -11.48 -4.14
CA GLY A 361 -15.05 -12.33 -4.95
C GLY A 361 -16.43 -11.70 -5.22
N LYS A 362 -16.99 -10.97 -4.25
CA LYS A 362 -18.26 -10.27 -4.42
C LYS A 362 -18.12 -9.08 -5.37
N ILE A 363 -17.04 -8.35 -5.29
CA ILE A 363 -16.72 -7.25 -6.22
C ILE A 363 -16.61 -7.79 -7.65
N ILE A 364 -15.91 -8.92 -7.87
CA ILE A 364 -15.79 -9.56 -9.18
C ILE A 364 -17.17 -9.99 -9.70
N GLU A 365 -18.01 -10.60 -8.84
CA GLU A 365 -19.38 -11.01 -9.19
C GLU A 365 -20.24 -9.81 -9.62
N SER A 366 -20.09 -8.66 -8.94
CA SER A 366 -20.89 -7.46 -9.22
C SER A 366 -20.55 -6.78 -10.54
N LYS A 367 -19.33 -6.96 -11.09
CA LYS A 367 -18.92 -6.32 -12.35
C LYS A 367 -19.61 -6.95 -13.57
N ARG A 368 -19.88 -8.25 -13.53
CA ARG A 368 -20.54 -8.97 -14.62
C ARG A 368 -21.26 -10.19 -14.09
N ILE A 369 -22.49 -10.43 -14.56
CA ILE A 369 -23.22 -11.67 -14.30
C ILE A 369 -22.53 -12.80 -15.08
N ASN A 370 -21.96 -13.74 -14.36
CA ASN A 370 -21.28 -14.92 -14.89
C ASN A 370 -21.95 -16.19 -14.35
N PRO A 371 -21.79 -17.36 -15.02
CA PRO A 371 -22.18 -18.64 -14.45
C PRO A 371 -21.52 -18.84 -13.08
N ALA A 372 -22.29 -19.34 -12.10
CA ALA A 372 -21.79 -19.53 -10.73
C ALA A 372 -20.51 -20.40 -10.66
N ALA A 373 -20.37 -21.35 -11.59
CA ALA A 373 -19.18 -22.19 -11.70
C ALA A 373 -17.89 -21.43 -12.10
N GLU A 374 -18.01 -20.23 -12.68
CA GLU A 374 -16.87 -19.41 -13.10
C GLU A 374 -16.34 -18.50 -11.98
N LEU A 375 -17.12 -18.25 -10.91
CA LEU A 375 -16.75 -17.28 -9.88
C LEU A 375 -15.45 -17.66 -9.15
N LEU A 376 -15.30 -18.93 -8.77
CA LEU A 376 -14.06 -19.40 -8.17
C LEU A 376 -12.85 -19.27 -9.11
N PRO A 377 -12.85 -19.78 -10.36
CA PRO A 377 -11.75 -19.58 -11.29
C PRO A 377 -11.42 -18.09 -11.54
N ARG A 378 -12.39 -17.21 -11.63
CA ARG A 378 -12.20 -15.76 -11.80
C ARG A 378 -11.57 -15.12 -10.57
N THR A 379 -11.97 -15.54 -9.37
CA THR A 379 -11.36 -15.10 -8.11
C THR A 379 -9.90 -15.55 -8.03
N LEU A 380 -9.58 -16.79 -8.40
CA LEU A 380 -8.19 -17.28 -8.47
C LEU A 380 -7.36 -16.51 -9.50
N LEU A 381 -7.95 -16.18 -10.66
CA LEU A 381 -7.29 -15.39 -11.70
C LEU A 381 -6.94 -13.98 -11.21
N ALA A 382 -7.87 -13.31 -10.50
CA ALA A 382 -7.64 -11.98 -9.91
C ALA A 382 -6.48 -12.00 -8.92
N HIS A 383 -6.43 -12.97 -8.01
CA HIS A 383 -5.32 -13.13 -7.08
C HIS A 383 -4.00 -13.42 -7.81
N SER A 384 -4.03 -14.23 -8.87
CA SER A 384 -2.83 -14.47 -9.70
C SER A 384 -2.34 -13.19 -10.36
N LEU A 385 -3.26 -12.35 -10.89
CA LEU A 385 -2.90 -11.06 -11.48
C LEU A 385 -2.23 -10.17 -10.43
N MET A 386 -2.82 -10.01 -9.24
CA MET A 386 -2.29 -9.22 -8.15
C MET A 386 -0.91 -9.69 -7.67
N TYR A 387 -0.68 -11.00 -7.56
CA TYR A 387 0.57 -11.56 -7.07
C TYR A 387 1.71 -11.53 -8.10
N LEU A 388 1.41 -11.54 -9.40
CA LEU A 388 2.38 -11.80 -10.45
C LEU A 388 2.66 -10.59 -11.36
N THR A 389 1.93 -9.48 -11.19
CA THR A 389 2.23 -8.21 -11.84
C THR A 389 3.08 -7.31 -10.94
N ARG A 390 3.02 -6.01 -11.08
CA ARG A 390 3.71 -5.03 -10.23
C ARG A 390 2.88 -4.72 -8.98
N GLY A 391 3.51 -4.15 -7.95
CA GLY A 391 2.89 -3.72 -6.70
C GLY A 391 3.11 -4.69 -5.53
N ILE A 392 2.64 -4.28 -4.36
CA ILE A 392 2.73 -5.00 -3.09
C ILE A 392 1.36 -5.60 -2.79
N PRO A 393 1.14 -6.91 -2.97
CA PRO A 393 -0.17 -7.53 -2.79
C PRO A 393 -0.65 -7.47 -1.34
N SER A 394 -1.88 -7.01 -1.15
CA SER A 394 -2.60 -7.03 0.13
C SER A 394 -3.89 -7.85 -0.01
N VAL A 395 -4.06 -8.84 0.85
CA VAL A 395 -5.26 -9.70 0.90
C VAL A 395 -6.01 -9.42 2.18
N TYR A 396 -7.29 -9.10 2.05
CA TYR A 396 -8.18 -8.86 3.17
C TYR A 396 -8.57 -10.20 3.82
N TYR A 397 -8.48 -10.30 5.16
CA TYR A 397 -8.80 -11.52 5.91
C TYR A 397 -10.19 -12.07 5.53
N GLY A 398 -10.30 -13.37 5.45
CA GLY A 398 -11.55 -14.04 5.06
C GLY A 398 -11.72 -14.24 3.54
N ASP A 399 -11.00 -13.48 2.71
CA ASP A 399 -11.03 -13.71 1.25
C ASP A 399 -10.41 -15.08 0.91
N GLU A 400 -9.41 -15.53 1.69
CA GLU A 400 -8.78 -16.84 1.52
C GLU A 400 -9.72 -18.02 1.81
N VAL A 401 -10.83 -17.77 2.48
CA VAL A 401 -11.88 -18.74 2.75
C VAL A 401 -13.21 -18.41 2.02
N GLY A 402 -13.15 -17.53 1.03
CA GLY A 402 -14.23 -17.25 0.11
C GLY A 402 -15.41 -16.48 0.67
N MET A 403 -15.20 -15.62 1.68
CA MET A 403 -16.23 -14.71 2.20
C MET A 403 -16.75 -13.77 1.10
N THR A 404 -18.04 -13.39 1.14
CA THR A 404 -18.72 -12.65 0.07
C THR A 404 -19.45 -11.39 0.51
N GLY A 405 -19.19 -10.88 1.71
CA GLY A 405 -19.77 -9.63 2.20
C GLY A 405 -19.57 -8.47 1.23
N THR A 406 -20.58 -7.62 1.12
CA THR A 406 -20.54 -6.43 0.26
C THR A 406 -20.39 -5.17 1.11
N GLY A 407 -19.58 -4.21 0.65
CA GLY A 407 -19.51 -2.86 1.23
C GLY A 407 -20.50 -1.87 0.63
N SER A 408 -21.24 -2.24 -0.42
CA SER A 408 -22.10 -1.29 -1.15
C SER A 408 -23.36 -0.85 -0.42
N GLU A 409 -23.90 -1.68 0.47
CA GLU A 409 -25.09 -1.38 1.29
C GLU A 409 -24.69 -0.94 2.70
N SER A 410 -23.68 -1.59 3.26
CA SER A 410 -23.05 -1.30 4.54
C SER A 410 -21.68 -2.00 4.57
N ASP A 411 -20.62 -1.24 4.85
CA ASP A 411 -19.26 -1.73 5.05
C ASP A 411 -19.17 -2.84 6.12
N GLN A 412 -20.02 -2.75 7.16
CA GLN A 412 -20.13 -3.73 8.24
C GLN A 412 -20.38 -5.15 7.72
N LEU A 413 -21.14 -5.29 6.62
CA LEU A 413 -21.47 -6.60 6.03
C LEU A 413 -20.25 -7.32 5.47
N ALA A 414 -19.16 -6.60 5.19
CA ALA A 414 -17.89 -7.16 4.71
C ALA A 414 -16.87 -7.42 5.85
N ARG A 415 -17.27 -7.23 7.11
CA ARG A 415 -16.40 -7.35 8.30
C ARG A 415 -16.76 -8.58 9.13
N GLN A 416 -16.94 -9.74 8.44
CA GLN A 416 -17.39 -11.00 9.03
C GLN A 416 -16.37 -11.59 10.00
N ASP A 417 -16.87 -12.37 10.97
CA ASP A 417 -16.06 -13.11 11.92
C ASP A 417 -15.34 -14.30 11.26
N MET A 418 -14.08 -14.52 11.62
CA MET A 418 -13.34 -15.74 11.29
C MET A 418 -13.64 -16.88 12.29
N PHE A 419 -13.99 -16.56 13.53
CA PHE A 419 -14.46 -17.49 14.57
C PHE A 419 -15.99 -17.76 14.42
N PRO A 420 -16.59 -18.66 15.21
CA PRO A 420 -18.03 -18.95 15.12
C PRO A 420 -18.88 -17.71 15.33
N THR A 421 -19.52 -17.22 14.27
CA THR A 421 -20.31 -15.99 14.30
C THR A 421 -21.64 -16.14 15.02
N LYS A 422 -22.07 -15.08 15.72
CA LYS A 422 -23.43 -14.95 16.25
C LYS A 422 -24.35 -14.15 15.33
N VAL A 423 -23.82 -13.44 14.35
CA VAL A 423 -24.59 -12.67 13.36
C VAL A 423 -25.36 -13.62 12.44
N LYS A 424 -26.69 -13.48 12.43
CA LYS A 424 -27.60 -14.41 11.76
C LYS A 424 -27.34 -14.55 10.27
N ILE A 425 -27.14 -13.43 9.56
CA ILE A 425 -26.96 -13.43 8.09
C ILE A 425 -25.65 -14.11 7.68
N TRP A 426 -24.59 -14.02 8.46
CA TRP A 426 -23.29 -14.61 8.12
C TRP A 426 -23.27 -16.13 8.28
N LYS A 427 -24.18 -16.71 9.09
CA LYS A 427 -24.30 -18.17 9.23
C LYS A 427 -24.71 -18.87 7.94
N THR A 428 -25.47 -18.18 7.10
CA THR A 428 -25.99 -18.71 5.82
C THR A 428 -25.37 -18.05 4.61
N GLU A 429 -24.35 -17.21 4.82
CA GLU A 429 -23.68 -16.49 3.75
C GLU A 429 -23.11 -17.46 2.71
N LYS A 430 -23.37 -17.19 1.43
CA LYS A 430 -22.79 -17.92 0.31
C LYS A 430 -21.28 -17.71 0.29
N ARG A 431 -20.52 -18.79 0.21
CA ARG A 431 -19.06 -18.79 0.11
C ARG A 431 -18.61 -19.15 -1.29
N ILE A 432 -17.47 -18.61 -1.73
CA ILE A 432 -16.85 -18.98 -3.01
C ILE A 432 -15.94 -20.17 -2.77
N GLY A 433 -16.20 -21.29 -3.45
CA GLY A 433 -15.38 -22.51 -3.35
C GLY A 433 -15.64 -23.39 -2.13
N SER A 434 -16.62 -23.04 -1.29
CA SER A 434 -17.07 -23.87 -0.17
C SER A 434 -18.56 -23.66 0.14
N ASN A 435 -19.10 -24.52 0.99
CA ASN A 435 -20.44 -24.32 1.57
C ASN A 435 -20.40 -23.23 2.64
N PRO A 436 -21.55 -22.64 3.02
CA PRO A 436 -21.64 -21.78 4.20
C PRO A 436 -21.05 -22.47 5.43
N ILE A 437 -20.36 -21.70 6.28
CA ILE A 437 -19.70 -22.25 7.48
C ILE A 437 -20.71 -22.59 8.58
N GLY A 438 -21.88 -21.98 8.54
CA GLY A 438 -22.94 -22.20 9.53
C GLY A 438 -22.53 -21.65 10.89
N THR A 439 -22.44 -22.52 11.91
CA THR A 439 -22.00 -22.18 13.26
C THR A 439 -20.53 -22.52 13.51
N GLY A 440 -19.82 -23.03 12.50
CA GLY A 440 -18.40 -23.39 12.59
C GLY A 440 -17.48 -22.18 12.44
N SER A 441 -16.19 -22.44 12.51
CA SER A 441 -15.13 -21.47 12.32
C SER A 441 -14.63 -21.43 10.87
N ALA A 442 -14.27 -20.26 10.36
CA ALA A 442 -13.58 -20.12 9.08
C ALA A 442 -12.20 -20.81 9.08
N PHE A 443 -11.60 -20.99 10.26
CA PHE A 443 -10.34 -21.71 10.41
C PHE A 443 -10.48 -23.20 10.04
N ASP A 444 -11.64 -23.82 10.26
CA ASP A 444 -11.89 -25.24 10.00
C ASP A 444 -11.79 -25.63 8.52
N VAL A 445 -11.95 -24.67 7.61
CA VAL A 445 -11.93 -24.90 6.16
C VAL A 445 -10.63 -24.42 5.50
N THR A 446 -9.79 -23.65 6.18
CA THR A 446 -8.64 -22.95 5.58
C THR A 446 -7.69 -23.89 4.82
N ASP A 447 -7.29 -24.99 5.43
CA ASP A 447 -6.29 -25.89 4.83
C ASP A 447 -6.79 -26.63 3.59
N LYS A 448 -8.09 -26.73 3.42
CA LYS A 448 -8.75 -27.40 2.29
C LYS A 448 -9.32 -26.41 1.27
N HIS A 449 -9.39 -25.12 1.62
CA HIS A 449 -10.03 -24.12 0.79
C HIS A 449 -9.23 -23.85 -0.50
N PRO A 450 -9.87 -23.85 -1.69
CA PRO A 450 -9.17 -23.68 -2.96
C PRO A 450 -8.46 -22.33 -3.08
N ILE A 451 -9.04 -21.23 -2.56
CA ILE A 451 -8.42 -19.90 -2.59
C ILE A 451 -7.20 -19.89 -1.66
N ALA A 452 -7.31 -20.36 -0.41
CA ALA A 452 -6.16 -20.43 0.51
C ALA A 452 -5.00 -21.24 -0.08
N ASN A 453 -5.29 -22.38 -0.69
CA ASN A 453 -4.28 -23.21 -1.34
C ASN A 453 -3.64 -22.53 -2.55
N HIS A 454 -4.43 -21.76 -3.30
CA HIS A 454 -3.92 -20.96 -4.41
C HIS A 454 -2.99 -19.83 -3.94
N LEU A 455 -3.37 -19.09 -2.90
CA LEU A 455 -2.52 -18.05 -2.28
C LEU A 455 -1.21 -18.63 -1.76
N LYS A 456 -1.26 -19.78 -1.05
CA LYS A 456 -0.04 -20.52 -0.63
C LYS A 456 0.86 -20.88 -1.81
N ALA A 457 0.27 -21.35 -2.91
CA ALA A 457 1.02 -21.72 -4.11
C ALA A 457 1.68 -20.50 -4.77
N LEU A 458 0.97 -19.37 -4.88
CA LEU A 458 1.49 -18.10 -5.40
C LEU A 458 2.62 -17.55 -4.51
N ALA A 459 2.43 -17.55 -3.19
CA ALA A 459 3.46 -17.12 -2.24
C ALA A 459 4.73 -17.98 -2.35
N LYS A 460 4.58 -19.31 -2.40
CA LYS A 460 5.70 -20.24 -2.61
C LYS A 460 6.40 -20.01 -3.95
N LEU A 461 5.63 -19.75 -5.01
CA LEU A 461 6.16 -19.44 -6.33
C LEU A 461 7.02 -18.18 -6.32
N ARG A 462 6.54 -17.09 -5.69
CA ARG A 462 7.28 -15.83 -5.54
C ARG A 462 8.55 -16.02 -4.68
N ALA A 463 8.45 -16.72 -3.56
CA ALA A 463 9.59 -16.98 -2.67
C ALA A 463 10.71 -17.77 -3.39
N ALA A 464 10.34 -18.75 -4.21
CA ALA A 464 11.29 -19.54 -5.02
C ALA A 464 11.81 -18.81 -6.26
N ASN A 465 11.14 -17.73 -6.68
CA ASN A 465 11.44 -16.95 -7.89
C ASN A 465 11.31 -15.44 -7.60
N PRO A 466 12.30 -14.83 -6.92
CA PRO A 466 12.19 -13.43 -6.43
C PRO A 466 11.89 -12.40 -7.52
N GLY A 467 12.33 -12.65 -8.76
CA GLY A 467 12.02 -11.78 -9.90
C GLY A 467 10.52 -11.71 -10.26
N LEU A 468 9.68 -12.63 -9.76
CA LEU A 468 8.22 -12.52 -9.89
C LEU A 468 7.61 -11.49 -8.93
N ALA A 469 8.32 -11.09 -7.87
CA ALA A 469 7.87 -10.07 -6.95
C ALA A 469 8.11 -8.66 -7.52
N ASN A 470 9.27 -8.09 -7.23
CA ASN A 470 9.62 -6.74 -7.67
C ASN A 470 10.79 -6.79 -8.66
N SER A 471 10.51 -6.60 -9.94
CA SER A 471 11.50 -6.57 -11.01
C SER A 471 10.95 -5.79 -12.21
N SER A 472 11.83 -5.46 -13.16
CA SER A 472 11.40 -4.92 -14.45
C SER A 472 10.29 -5.76 -15.07
N MET A 473 9.24 -5.12 -15.54
CA MET A 473 8.08 -5.75 -16.14
C MET A 473 7.84 -5.13 -17.51
N GLN A 474 7.43 -5.93 -18.48
CA GLN A 474 7.05 -5.43 -19.81
C GLN A 474 5.84 -6.20 -20.34
N ILE A 475 4.84 -5.47 -20.82
CA ILE A 475 3.72 -6.08 -21.55
C ILE A 475 4.25 -6.62 -22.87
N ARG A 476 3.99 -7.88 -23.15
CA ARG A 476 4.39 -8.57 -24.37
C ARG A 476 3.21 -8.84 -25.31
N TYR A 477 2.03 -8.94 -24.73
CA TYR A 477 0.80 -9.22 -25.45
C TYR A 477 -0.40 -8.76 -24.63
N ALA A 478 -1.23 -7.92 -25.19
CA ALA A 478 -2.51 -7.52 -24.62
C ALA A 478 -3.53 -7.45 -25.75
N LYS A 479 -4.24 -8.55 -25.98
CA LYS A 479 -5.23 -8.59 -27.06
C LYS A 479 -6.39 -9.47 -26.66
N ASP A 480 -7.58 -9.00 -26.93
CA ASP A 480 -8.82 -9.66 -26.55
C ASP A 480 -8.79 -10.02 -25.04
N TYR A 481 -8.94 -11.26 -24.68
CA TYR A 481 -9.01 -11.75 -23.29
C TYR A 481 -7.68 -12.36 -22.79
N LEU A 482 -6.55 -12.12 -23.46
CA LEU A 482 -5.24 -12.62 -23.07
C LEU A 482 -4.27 -11.49 -22.82
N LEU A 483 -3.78 -11.41 -21.59
CA LEU A 483 -2.64 -10.58 -21.20
C LEU A 483 -1.41 -11.46 -21.04
N ALA A 484 -0.24 -11.04 -21.56
CA ALA A 484 1.03 -11.65 -21.22
C ALA A 484 2.11 -10.60 -20.96
N ILE A 485 2.86 -10.81 -19.88
CA ILE A 485 3.95 -9.95 -19.44
C ILE A 485 5.26 -10.73 -19.34
N SER A 486 6.38 -10.06 -19.57
CA SER A 486 7.71 -10.54 -19.19
C SER A 486 8.16 -9.85 -17.90
N LYS A 487 8.81 -10.62 -17.02
CA LYS A 487 9.56 -10.12 -15.85
C LYS A 487 10.99 -10.65 -15.89
N LYS A 488 11.90 -10.00 -15.16
CA LYS A 488 13.32 -10.38 -15.16
C LYS A 488 13.73 -10.90 -13.78
N ASP A 489 14.46 -11.99 -13.77
CA ASP A 489 15.24 -12.40 -12.62
C ASP A 489 16.59 -11.68 -12.63
N ASP A 490 16.76 -10.69 -11.79
CA ASP A 490 17.99 -9.89 -11.74
C ASP A 490 19.22 -10.72 -11.31
N ALA A 491 19.04 -11.74 -10.46
CA ALA A 491 20.12 -12.60 -9.99
C ALA A 491 20.58 -13.60 -11.05
N GLU A 492 19.63 -14.23 -11.75
CA GLU A 492 19.93 -15.24 -12.76
C GLU A 492 20.05 -14.65 -14.18
N GLY A 493 19.55 -13.42 -14.43
CA GLY A 493 19.47 -12.80 -15.75
C GLY A 493 18.51 -13.52 -16.70
N LYS A 494 17.50 -14.21 -16.15
CA LYS A 494 16.51 -14.99 -16.91
C LYS A 494 15.19 -14.27 -17.01
N GLU A 495 14.45 -14.58 -18.07
CA GLU A 495 13.11 -14.06 -18.32
C GLU A 495 12.05 -15.00 -17.76
N TYR A 496 11.04 -14.42 -17.12
CA TYR A 496 9.75 -15.04 -16.84
C TYR A 496 8.74 -14.55 -17.87
N LEU A 497 7.87 -15.45 -18.32
CA LEU A 497 6.68 -15.12 -19.10
C LEU A 497 5.46 -15.53 -18.29
N VAL A 498 4.61 -14.55 -17.97
CA VAL A 498 3.37 -14.75 -17.23
C VAL A 498 2.20 -14.38 -18.12
N ALA A 499 1.24 -15.29 -18.29
CA ALA A 499 0.07 -15.09 -19.12
C ALA A 499 -1.23 -15.34 -18.35
N PHE A 500 -2.21 -14.45 -18.54
CA PHE A 500 -3.51 -14.45 -17.87
C PHE A 500 -4.61 -14.49 -18.92
N ASN A 501 -5.47 -15.50 -18.86
CA ASN A 501 -6.62 -15.64 -19.76
C ASN A 501 -7.92 -15.47 -18.96
N ASN A 502 -8.66 -14.39 -19.21
CA ASN A 502 -9.96 -14.14 -18.56
C ASN A 502 -11.17 -14.60 -19.39
N SER A 503 -10.91 -15.24 -20.55
CA SER A 503 -11.94 -15.88 -21.37
C SER A 503 -12.37 -17.24 -20.77
N ASN A 504 -13.60 -17.64 -21.03
CA ASN A 504 -14.08 -18.98 -20.73
C ASN A 504 -13.67 -20.05 -21.77
N LYS A 505 -12.73 -19.71 -22.67
CA LYS A 505 -12.14 -20.61 -23.67
C LYS A 505 -10.62 -20.56 -23.60
N ALA A 506 -9.96 -21.65 -23.98
CA ALA A 506 -8.52 -21.65 -24.14
C ALA A 506 -8.10 -20.70 -25.29
N ILE A 507 -7.02 -19.96 -25.10
CA ILE A 507 -6.45 -19.05 -26.10
C ILE A 507 -5.02 -19.48 -26.43
N THR A 508 -4.73 -19.63 -27.73
CA THR A 508 -3.37 -19.85 -28.23
C THR A 508 -2.82 -18.54 -28.80
N ALA A 509 -1.65 -18.14 -28.31
CA ALA A 509 -0.97 -16.94 -28.80
C ALA A 509 0.53 -17.14 -28.98
N THR A 510 1.11 -16.40 -29.91
CA THR A 510 2.57 -16.32 -30.11
C THR A 510 3.06 -15.00 -29.54
N ILE A 511 3.86 -15.07 -28.49
CA ILE A 511 4.25 -13.94 -27.65
C ILE A 511 5.74 -13.66 -27.90
N PRO A 512 6.14 -12.39 -28.18
CA PRO A 512 7.53 -12.00 -28.29
C PRO A 512 8.26 -12.10 -26.95
N THR A 513 9.55 -12.45 -26.96
CA THR A 513 10.37 -12.62 -25.76
C THR A 513 11.76 -12.02 -25.95
N ALA A 514 12.42 -11.67 -24.85
CA ALA A 514 13.82 -11.23 -24.82
C ALA A 514 14.80 -12.42 -24.85
N THR A 515 14.30 -13.64 -24.65
CA THR A 515 15.09 -14.87 -24.70
C THR A 515 14.78 -15.62 -26.00
N SER A 516 15.79 -15.75 -26.86
CA SER A 516 15.62 -16.36 -28.20
C SER A 516 16.03 -17.83 -28.28
N LYS A 517 16.78 -18.35 -27.31
CA LYS A 517 17.36 -19.67 -27.31
C LYS A 517 16.93 -20.50 -26.09
N GLY A 518 16.99 -21.81 -26.25
CA GLY A 518 16.65 -22.75 -25.19
C GLY A 518 15.15 -22.96 -25.02
N GLY A 519 14.81 -23.82 -24.10
CA GLY A 519 13.45 -24.14 -23.74
C GLY A 519 12.93 -23.25 -22.59
N TRP A 520 11.67 -23.45 -22.25
CA TRP A 520 11.00 -22.78 -21.14
C TRP A 520 10.51 -23.83 -20.15
N LYS A 521 10.76 -23.60 -18.87
CA LYS A 521 10.27 -24.43 -17.77
C LYS A 521 8.90 -23.89 -17.31
N LEU A 522 7.91 -24.78 -17.27
CA LEU A 522 6.61 -24.46 -16.68
C LEU A 522 6.75 -24.43 -15.15
N LEU A 523 6.40 -23.30 -14.55
CA LEU A 523 6.40 -23.11 -13.09
C LEU A 523 4.99 -23.21 -12.50
N MET A 524 3.97 -22.75 -13.24
CA MET A 524 2.57 -22.74 -12.79
C MET A 524 1.62 -22.89 -13.98
N GLY A 525 0.47 -23.52 -13.74
CA GLY A 525 -0.60 -23.68 -14.73
C GLY A 525 -0.42 -24.93 -15.61
N LYS A 526 -1.10 -24.92 -16.75
CA LYS A 526 -1.04 -25.97 -17.79
C LYS A 526 -0.94 -25.31 -19.15
N THR A 527 0.00 -25.72 -19.99
CA THR A 527 0.15 -25.18 -21.34
C THR A 527 0.96 -26.15 -22.22
N SER A 528 0.75 -26.06 -23.52
CA SER A 528 1.74 -26.51 -24.50
C SER A 528 2.69 -25.36 -24.80
N VAL A 529 3.99 -25.60 -24.87
CA VAL A 529 5.02 -24.59 -25.14
C VAL A 529 5.75 -24.95 -26.45
N LYS A 530 5.72 -24.03 -27.40
CA LYS A 530 6.53 -24.14 -28.62
C LYS A 530 7.39 -22.88 -28.74
N ALA A 531 8.65 -22.99 -28.38
CA ALA A 531 9.62 -21.92 -28.49
C ALA A 531 10.19 -21.85 -29.91
N SER A 532 10.36 -20.63 -30.43
CA SER A 532 11.09 -20.33 -31.67
C SER A 532 11.97 -19.11 -31.39
N ALA A 533 12.80 -18.70 -32.36
CA ALA A 533 13.63 -17.50 -32.18
C ALA A 533 12.77 -16.30 -31.79
N GLU A 534 13.03 -15.74 -30.58
CA GLU A 534 12.40 -14.51 -30.04
C GLU A 534 10.87 -14.56 -29.80
N LYS A 535 10.27 -15.74 -29.82
CA LYS A 535 8.83 -15.92 -29.61
C LYS A 535 8.53 -17.25 -28.94
N VAL A 536 7.47 -17.25 -28.14
CA VAL A 536 6.93 -18.45 -27.53
C VAL A 536 5.46 -18.57 -27.87
N THR A 537 5.07 -19.67 -28.51
CA THR A 537 3.66 -20.00 -28.70
C THR A 537 3.19 -20.83 -27.52
N ILE A 538 2.14 -20.37 -26.82
CA ILE A 538 1.51 -21.06 -25.70
C ILE A 538 0.01 -21.14 -25.87
N THR A 539 -0.59 -22.16 -25.27
CA THR A 539 -2.04 -22.26 -25.10
C THR A 539 -2.36 -22.08 -23.63
N VAL A 540 -3.06 -21.00 -23.29
CA VAL A 540 -3.50 -20.70 -21.92
C VAL A 540 -4.93 -21.19 -21.76
N PRO A 541 -5.21 -22.13 -20.83
CA PRO A 541 -6.58 -22.61 -20.60
C PRO A 541 -7.55 -21.50 -20.19
N ALA A 542 -8.83 -21.77 -20.26
CA ALA A 542 -9.88 -20.86 -19.82
C ALA A 542 -9.67 -20.42 -18.36
N LEU A 543 -9.91 -19.14 -18.05
CA LEU A 543 -9.92 -18.57 -16.70
C LEU A 543 -8.68 -18.99 -15.88
N SER A 544 -7.50 -18.92 -16.48
CA SER A 544 -6.28 -19.44 -15.86
C SER A 544 -5.05 -18.58 -16.08
N THR A 545 -4.03 -18.88 -15.30
CA THR A 545 -2.69 -18.26 -15.38
C THR A 545 -1.65 -19.30 -15.70
N VAL A 546 -0.69 -18.92 -16.55
CA VAL A 546 0.50 -19.72 -16.88
C VAL A 546 1.75 -18.93 -16.55
N VAL A 547 2.71 -19.56 -15.86
CA VAL A 547 4.02 -18.97 -15.54
C VAL A 547 5.11 -19.87 -16.11
N LEU A 548 5.95 -19.28 -16.96
CA LEU A 548 7.10 -19.92 -17.55
C LEU A 548 8.38 -19.19 -17.12
N LYS A 549 9.50 -19.92 -16.99
CA LYS A 549 10.85 -19.38 -16.79
C LYS A 549 11.74 -19.87 -17.92
N ALA A 550 12.47 -18.97 -18.56
CA ALA A 550 13.45 -19.32 -19.57
C ALA A 550 14.58 -20.19 -18.97
N ASN A 551 15.01 -21.24 -19.68
CA ASN A 551 16.14 -22.07 -19.26
C ASN A 551 17.47 -21.32 -19.41
N GLN A 552 17.57 -20.41 -20.38
CA GLN A 552 18.75 -19.60 -20.68
C GLN A 552 18.59 -18.17 -20.19
N LYS A 553 19.70 -17.43 -20.04
CA LYS A 553 19.72 -16.00 -19.79
C LYS A 553 19.15 -15.24 -20.98
N ILE A 554 18.65 -14.03 -20.73
CA ILE A 554 18.24 -13.09 -21.77
C ILE A 554 19.42 -12.87 -22.72
N ASP A 555 19.21 -13.07 -24.01
CA ASP A 555 20.24 -12.96 -25.06
C ASP A 555 19.95 -11.85 -26.08
N LYS A 556 18.73 -11.31 -26.13
CA LYS A 556 18.34 -10.16 -26.94
C LYS A 556 18.54 -8.85 -26.17
N THR A 557 19.81 -8.51 -26.00
CA THR A 557 20.25 -7.39 -25.17
C THR A 557 20.68 -6.15 -25.97
N ASP A 558 20.42 -6.14 -27.28
CA ASP A 558 20.70 -4.98 -28.14
C ASP A 558 19.82 -3.81 -27.75
N VAL A 559 20.45 -2.65 -27.58
CA VAL A 559 19.79 -1.40 -27.23
C VAL A 559 20.11 -0.37 -28.29
N LYS A 560 19.08 0.22 -28.88
CA LYS A 560 19.19 1.38 -29.76
C LYS A 560 18.65 2.59 -29.01
N VAL A 561 19.54 3.56 -28.75
CA VAL A 561 19.19 4.83 -28.10
C VAL A 561 18.94 5.90 -29.16
N GLY A 562 17.88 6.66 -28.98
CA GLY A 562 17.54 7.85 -29.75
C GLY A 562 17.70 9.12 -28.92
N LYS A 563 16.76 10.04 -29.03
CA LYS A 563 16.78 11.34 -28.32
C LYS A 563 15.86 11.27 -27.09
N ILE A 564 16.11 12.18 -26.16
CA ILE A 564 15.15 12.54 -25.12
C ILE A 564 14.25 13.63 -25.69
N SER A 565 12.96 13.58 -25.37
CA SER A 565 11.99 14.67 -25.55
C SER A 565 11.34 14.99 -24.23
N SER A 566 10.94 16.25 -24.02
CA SER A 566 10.23 16.68 -22.82
C SER A 566 9.19 17.72 -23.23
N GLU A 567 7.93 17.43 -23.00
CA GLU A 567 6.80 18.26 -23.41
C GLU A 567 5.77 18.34 -22.27
N LEU A 568 5.07 19.48 -22.19
CA LEU A 568 3.98 19.64 -21.21
C LEU A 568 2.83 18.70 -21.57
N ASP A 569 2.52 17.79 -20.67
CA ASP A 569 1.32 16.98 -20.74
C ASP A 569 0.16 17.75 -20.08
N PHE A 570 -0.79 18.20 -20.89
CA PHE A 570 -1.94 19.00 -20.44
C PHE A 570 -2.91 18.23 -19.55
N LEU A 571 -2.91 16.90 -19.58
CA LEU A 571 -3.77 16.08 -18.71
C LEU A 571 -3.25 16.05 -17.27
N THR A 572 -1.94 15.98 -17.12
CA THR A 572 -1.29 15.89 -15.80
C THR A 572 -0.80 17.25 -15.29
N GLY A 573 -0.53 18.20 -16.18
CA GLY A 573 0.14 19.46 -15.86
C GLY A 573 1.63 19.33 -15.55
N TYR A 574 2.24 18.18 -15.88
CA TYR A 574 3.67 17.89 -15.72
C TYR A 574 4.36 17.85 -17.07
N TYR A 575 5.68 18.03 -17.11
CA TYR A 575 6.48 17.77 -18.30
C TYR A 575 6.76 16.27 -18.40
N GLU A 576 6.15 15.61 -19.36
CA GLU A 576 6.46 14.22 -19.68
C GLU A 576 7.78 14.15 -20.45
N THR A 577 8.77 13.49 -19.88
CA THR A 577 10.11 13.33 -20.43
C THR A 577 10.30 11.89 -20.87
N LYS A 578 10.41 11.68 -22.18
CA LYS A 578 10.52 10.35 -22.82
C LYS A 578 11.94 10.08 -23.29
N ALA A 579 12.42 8.88 -23.06
CA ALA A 579 13.65 8.36 -23.67
C ALA A 579 13.31 7.46 -24.87
N ALA A 580 13.65 7.88 -26.06
CA ALA A 580 13.45 7.06 -27.27
C ALA A 580 14.45 5.90 -27.28
N ILE A 581 14.01 4.75 -26.76
CA ILE A 581 14.83 3.53 -26.68
C ILE A 581 14.08 2.38 -27.34
N THR A 582 14.77 1.61 -28.19
CA THR A 582 14.26 0.37 -28.76
C THR A 582 15.10 -0.80 -28.31
N SER A 583 14.48 -1.75 -27.61
CA SER A 583 15.10 -3.00 -27.18
C SER A 583 14.03 -4.08 -26.99
N LYS A 584 14.44 -5.34 -27.04
CA LYS A 584 13.62 -6.48 -26.57
C LYS A 584 13.93 -6.85 -25.12
N ASP A 585 15.05 -6.35 -24.59
CA ASP A 585 15.48 -6.57 -23.21
C ASP A 585 14.54 -5.85 -22.21
N LEU A 586 14.59 -6.27 -20.98
CA LEU A 586 13.94 -5.60 -19.86
C LEU A 586 14.95 -4.65 -19.22
N LEU A 587 14.94 -3.40 -19.68
CA LEU A 587 15.90 -2.39 -19.27
C LEU A 587 15.50 -1.75 -17.93
N LYS A 588 16.50 -1.10 -17.31
CA LYS A 588 16.30 -0.05 -16.30
C LYS A 588 16.76 1.27 -16.89
N VAL A 589 15.91 2.27 -16.94
CA VAL A 589 16.23 3.59 -17.50
C VAL A 589 16.12 4.63 -16.40
N THR A 590 17.27 5.18 -15.99
CA THR A 590 17.31 6.22 -14.94
C THR A 590 17.41 7.58 -15.61
N PHE A 591 16.51 8.48 -15.22
CA PHE A 591 16.51 9.86 -15.64
C PHE A 591 17.14 10.74 -14.59
N PHE A 592 17.86 11.78 -15.04
CA PHE A 592 18.55 12.73 -14.18
C PHE A 592 18.20 14.14 -14.58
N ILE A 593 18.13 15.03 -13.59
CA ILE A 593 17.91 16.48 -13.74
C ILE A 593 19.06 17.26 -13.17
N LYS A 594 19.33 18.41 -13.76
CA LYS A 594 20.23 19.42 -13.24
C LYS A 594 19.60 20.79 -13.42
N ALA A 595 19.29 21.47 -12.34
CA ALA A 595 18.76 22.83 -12.34
C ALA A 595 19.89 23.88 -12.34
N PRO A 596 19.63 25.15 -12.69
CA PRO A 596 20.62 26.22 -12.60
C PRO A 596 21.19 26.34 -11.19
N GLY A 597 22.51 26.29 -11.08
CA GLY A 597 23.24 26.35 -9.80
C GLY A 597 23.60 24.99 -9.20
N ASP A 598 23.00 23.89 -9.68
CA ASP A 598 23.34 22.55 -9.20
C ASP A 598 24.77 22.16 -9.62
N GLN A 599 25.53 21.59 -8.69
CA GLN A 599 26.89 21.11 -8.97
C GLN A 599 26.88 19.68 -9.55
N SER A 600 25.83 18.91 -9.32
CA SER A 600 25.71 17.51 -9.71
C SER A 600 24.32 17.18 -10.26
N TRP A 601 24.24 16.07 -10.96
CA TRP A 601 22.97 15.50 -11.44
C TRP A 601 22.22 14.84 -10.29
N SER A 602 20.92 15.12 -10.18
CA SER A 602 20.00 14.46 -9.27
C SER A 602 19.12 13.48 -10.01
N SER A 603 18.77 12.35 -9.39
CA SER A 603 17.87 11.37 -10.00
C SER A 603 16.43 11.87 -10.01
N LEU A 604 15.75 11.76 -11.16
CA LEU A 604 14.30 11.92 -11.29
C LEU A 604 13.56 10.60 -11.03
N GLY A 605 14.27 9.47 -11.12
CA GLY A 605 13.72 8.13 -10.94
C GLY A 605 14.21 7.14 -11.98
N THR A 606 13.90 5.86 -11.73
CA THR A 606 14.23 4.76 -12.63
C THR A 606 12.94 4.11 -13.11
N ASP A 607 12.72 4.20 -14.41
CA ASP A 607 11.64 3.48 -15.07
C ASP A 607 12.13 2.11 -15.55
N THR A 608 11.28 1.09 -15.37
CA THR A 608 11.57 -0.31 -15.68
C THR A 608 10.59 -0.93 -16.69
N ASN A 609 9.69 -0.10 -17.23
CA ASN A 609 8.64 -0.48 -18.17
C ASN A 609 8.75 0.34 -19.46
N ALA A 610 8.74 -0.29 -20.62
CA ALA A 610 8.70 0.45 -21.87
C ALA A 610 7.23 0.82 -22.26
N PRO A 611 6.99 2.01 -22.80
CA PRO A 611 7.93 3.08 -23.17
C PRO A 611 8.49 3.81 -21.95
N TYR A 612 9.77 4.18 -21.97
CA TYR A 612 10.45 4.75 -20.81
C TYR A 612 10.20 6.24 -20.68
N SER A 613 9.58 6.66 -19.57
CA SER A 613 9.31 8.06 -19.28
C SER A 613 9.37 8.40 -17.78
N VAL A 614 9.50 9.69 -17.50
CA VAL A 614 9.32 10.28 -16.15
C VAL A 614 8.61 11.61 -16.29
N TYR A 615 8.01 12.06 -15.21
CA TYR A 615 7.29 13.34 -15.17
C TYR A 615 8.04 14.34 -14.29
N VAL A 616 8.19 15.59 -14.76
CA VAL A 616 8.83 16.69 -14.06
C VAL A 616 7.77 17.70 -13.64
N ASP A 617 7.66 18.00 -12.34
CA ASP A 617 6.73 19.01 -11.84
C ASP A 617 7.24 20.42 -12.19
N PRO A 618 6.49 21.23 -12.94
CA PRO A 618 6.91 22.57 -13.28
C PRO A 618 6.91 23.55 -12.09
N LEU A 619 6.06 23.34 -11.07
CA LEU A 619 5.81 24.32 -10.00
C LEU A 619 7.07 24.75 -9.25
N GLU A 620 8.01 23.84 -9.00
CA GLU A 620 9.28 24.15 -8.32
C GLU A 620 10.36 24.68 -9.26
N LEU A 621 10.09 24.71 -10.56
CA LEU A 621 11.06 24.97 -11.63
C LEU A 621 10.64 26.13 -12.56
N GLU A 622 9.59 26.84 -12.25
CA GLU A 622 9.07 27.98 -13.00
C GLU A 622 10.15 29.02 -13.32
N GLY A 623 10.19 29.48 -14.56
CA GLY A 623 11.18 30.44 -15.07
C GLY A 623 12.60 29.90 -15.21
N LYS A 624 12.84 28.61 -14.99
CA LYS A 624 14.17 27.99 -15.07
C LYS A 624 14.37 27.23 -16.37
N THR A 625 15.62 27.19 -16.83
CA THR A 625 16.08 26.25 -17.85
C THR A 625 16.79 25.10 -17.15
N ILE A 626 16.24 23.90 -17.27
CA ILE A 626 16.79 22.67 -16.68
C ILE A 626 17.47 21.82 -17.73
N GLU A 627 18.41 20.99 -17.31
CA GLU A 627 18.99 19.95 -18.16
C GLU A 627 18.48 18.59 -17.71
N ILE A 628 18.15 17.72 -18.68
CA ILE A 628 17.70 16.34 -18.41
C ILE A 628 18.53 15.39 -19.25
N LYS A 629 19.01 14.30 -18.66
CA LYS A 629 19.66 13.17 -19.34
C LYS A 629 19.10 11.85 -18.85
N ALA A 630 19.38 10.75 -19.58
CA ALA A 630 19.00 9.40 -19.17
C ALA A 630 20.14 8.40 -19.40
N GLU A 631 20.17 7.36 -18.58
CA GLU A 631 21.05 6.20 -18.71
C GLU A 631 20.20 4.92 -18.73
N ALA A 632 20.32 4.12 -19.78
CA ALA A 632 19.72 2.79 -19.86
C ALA A 632 20.73 1.72 -19.48
N VAL A 633 20.29 0.74 -18.67
CA VAL A 633 21.10 -0.41 -18.27
C VAL A 633 20.40 -1.69 -18.76
N ASN A 634 21.08 -2.50 -19.56
CA ASN A 634 20.53 -3.75 -20.07
C ASN A 634 20.72 -4.92 -19.06
N SER A 635 20.16 -6.08 -19.38
CA SER A 635 20.24 -7.27 -18.50
C SER A 635 21.65 -7.84 -18.31
N LYS A 636 22.62 -7.41 -19.11
CA LYS A 636 24.05 -7.74 -18.96
C LYS A 636 24.83 -6.68 -18.18
N GLY A 637 24.17 -5.61 -17.73
CA GLY A 637 24.80 -4.48 -17.03
C GLY A 637 25.51 -3.49 -17.95
N ALA A 638 25.36 -3.58 -19.27
CA ALA A 638 25.90 -2.58 -20.21
C ALA A 638 25.07 -1.32 -20.12
N LYS A 639 25.78 -0.16 -20.11
CA LYS A 639 25.20 1.17 -19.96
C LYS A 639 25.17 1.88 -21.32
N TYR A 640 24.08 2.60 -21.55
CA TYR A 640 23.82 3.39 -22.75
C TYR A 640 23.33 4.77 -22.32
N GLU A 641 24.14 5.79 -22.57
CA GLU A 641 23.78 7.18 -22.25
C GLU A 641 22.98 7.80 -23.38
N LEU A 642 21.93 8.52 -23.01
CA LEU A 642 21.21 9.41 -23.89
C LEU A 642 21.70 10.85 -23.64
N PRO A 643 22.07 11.59 -24.71
CA PRO A 643 22.54 12.97 -24.56
C PRO A 643 21.53 13.85 -23.80
N SER A 644 22.06 14.78 -23.00
CA SER A 644 21.22 15.75 -22.30
C SER A 644 20.51 16.69 -23.27
N ILE A 645 19.32 17.12 -22.84
CA ILE A 645 18.55 18.19 -23.45
C ILE A 645 18.34 19.32 -22.45
N SER A 646 18.19 20.54 -22.99
CA SER A 646 17.75 21.70 -22.20
C SER A 646 16.24 21.88 -22.37
N VAL A 647 15.53 22.05 -21.25
CA VAL A 647 14.09 22.28 -21.20
C VAL A 647 13.82 23.59 -20.50
N VAL A 648 13.12 24.49 -21.16
CA VAL A 648 12.70 25.78 -20.57
C VAL A 648 11.33 25.56 -19.93
N ILE A 649 11.25 25.76 -18.62
CA ILE A 649 9.99 25.80 -17.88
C ILE A 649 9.53 27.26 -17.87
N PRO A 650 8.39 27.61 -18.50
CA PRO A 650 7.91 28.98 -18.51
C PRO A 650 7.71 29.55 -17.11
N ALA A 651 7.85 30.86 -16.95
CA ALA A 651 7.30 31.55 -15.77
C ALA A 651 5.76 31.55 -15.86
N PRO A 652 5.03 31.60 -14.73
CA PRO A 652 3.57 31.59 -14.67
C PRO A 652 2.92 32.76 -15.40
#